data_8331c16b88b7304c9a738d646f086bf0
#
_entry.id   8331c16b88b7304c9a738d646f086bf0
#
_cell.length_a   1.000
_cell.length_b   1.000
_cell.length_c   1.000
_cell.angle_alpha   90.00
_cell.angle_beta   90.00
_cell.angle_gamma   90.00
#
_symmetry.space_group_name_H-M   'P 1'
#
loop_
_entity.id
_entity.type
_entity.pdbx_description
1 polymer ?
#
loop_
_entity_poly.entity_id
_entity_poly.type
_entity_poly.pdbx_seq_one_letter_code
_entity_poly.pdbx_strand_id
1 'polypeptide(L)'
;WLQATTLWASVDKTDEWHIVADDFSNYNGVTLANGTIGIQTSDKLLEVGDVVLNNVYMSRRPGDVSRIARGPQFLNLVIGIDGKTLTDSNVSHKRQVLDMKEAKMKMIFDADGAAISYEIMAMRNLPYMGLVRVRVKAKRDINIDVKNRTSFATEYVDCSADFKNLRDGSHIMPLMVSRAISYDRSVAVASATAFLFPTEEHPEIVSEDVVDGYPAMKFVTDLKKGQTLEFSLMGAVTNSIEFPNLDADVERMAVYALRSDPDTLVDGHKKEWERLWESDIIIEGDAESQRDVRLALYHLYSFGGEGTRNSIAPMGLSTVTGYNGHVFWDTEMWMYPPLLMLNQDMARSCIDYRTDRLPQACRRARHYGFGGAMYPWESDRSGEEATPTWCLTGTFEHHISADIAIAFWNYYRVTRDVDWLRSEGYEVMKNVADFWKSRATLNTDGSYSIKNVVGANEYAANIDDNAFTNGAAKRALEYTVKAADVVGVAPDPKWKKIADGLKFYQMSDGTTMEHSKYAGEIVKQADVNLLAYPLEIVTDRNRILADVEYYAKKIDGNGPAMGNSILAILYSQSGDADKAYEFFHKAFVPNKRPPFGVLSESANSNNPYFCTGAGGLIQVVLSGFAGLRFTDNGIEQTYTCLPKGWKSLTIKGVGPEKKTYVIR
;
A
#
# COMPACT_ATOMS: atom_id res chain seq x y z
N TRP A 1 -41.77 10.53 5.65
CA TRP A 1 -41.70 9.36 4.75
C TRP A 1 -40.42 9.31 3.92
N LEU A 2 -39.78 10.42 3.63
CA LEU A 2 -38.54 10.46 2.82
C LEU A 2 -37.24 10.17 3.61
N GLN A 3 -37.20 10.25 4.93
CA GLN A 3 -35.99 9.98 5.73
C GLN A 3 -35.81 8.51 6.17
N ALA A 4 -36.85 7.69 6.11
CA ALA A 4 -36.75 6.25 6.46
C ALA A 4 -36.15 5.37 5.33
N THR A 5 -36.14 5.88 4.11
CA THR A 5 -35.62 5.18 2.93
C THR A 5 -34.11 5.31 2.74
N THR A 6 -33.42 6.22 3.45
CA THR A 6 -31.99 6.46 3.24
C THR A 6 -31.05 5.47 3.93
N LEU A 7 -31.49 4.75 4.97
CA LEU A 7 -30.69 3.69 5.60
C LEU A 7 -30.52 2.45 4.69
N TRP A 8 -31.54 2.19 3.85
CA TRP A 8 -31.66 1.03 2.99
C TRP A 8 -31.66 1.35 1.49
N ALA A 9 -31.23 2.56 1.10
CA ALA A 9 -31.07 2.86 -0.31
C ALA A 9 -30.23 1.73 -0.94
N SER A 10 -30.81 1.00 -1.88
CA SER A 10 -30.10 -0.06 -2.62
C SER A 10 -28.93 0.61 -3.33
N VAL A 11 -27.70 0.33 -2.88
CA VAL A 11 -26.52 0.67 -3.67
C VAL A 11 -26.67 -0.12 -4.98
N ASP A 12 -26.72 0.58 -6.08
CA ASP A 12 -26.78 -0.05 -7.39
C ASP A 12 -25.52 -0.90 -7.56
N LYS A 13 -25.68 -2.20 -7.87
CA LYS A 13 -24.53 -3.10 -8.11
C LYS A 13 -23.68 -2.65 -9.33
N THR A 14 -24.20 -1.71 -10.11
CA THR A 14 -23.47 -1.08 -11.24
C THR A 14 -22.73 0.19 -10.84
N ASP A 15 -22.86 0.65 -9.59
CA ASP A 15 -22.12 1.81 -9.09
C ASP A 15 -20.63 1.48 -9.01
N GLU A 16 -19.84 2.27 -9.70
CA GLU A 16 -18.40 2.10 -9.84
C GLU A 16 -17.58 2.56 -8.60
N TRP A 17 -18.23 3.21 -7.64
CA TRP A 17 -17.61 3.72 -6.41
C TRP A 17 -17.87 2.85 -5.19
N HIS A 18 -18.86 1.97 -5.25
CA HIS A 18 -19.27 1.16 -4.12
C HIS A 18 -19.15 -0.34 -4.41
N ILE A 19 -18.60 -1.06 -3.44
CA ILE A 19 -18.58 -2.53 -3.47
C ILE A 19 -19.40 -3.04 -2.29
N VAL A 20 -20.42 -3.86 -2.60
CA VAL A 20 -21.36 -4.41 -1.61
C VAL A 20 -21.03 -5.85 -1.30
N ALA A 21 -20.92 -6.16 0.00
CA ALA A 21 -20.77 -7.51 0.54
C ALA A 21 -22.00 -7.88 1.39
N ASP A 22 -22.66 -8.96 1.02
CA ASP A 22 -23.80 -9.58 1.74
C ASP A 22 -23.55 -11.05 2.05
N ASP A 23 -22.48 -11.64 1.53
CA ASP A 23 -21.97 -12.98 1.87
C ASP A 23 -20.61 -12.85 2.58
N PHE A 24 -20.51 -13.39 3.77
CA PHE A 24 -19.33 -13.33 4.64
C PHE A 24 -18.67 -14.70 4.82
N SER A 25 -19.07 -15.74 4.07
CA SER A 25 -18.57 -17.11 4.22
C SER A 25 -17.08 -17.29 3.94
N ASN A 26 -16.51 -16.46 3.05
CA ASN A 26 -15.09 -16.43 2.71
C ASN A 26 -14.58 -14.99 2.77
N TYR A 27 -14.66 -14.39 3.94
CA TYR A 27 -14.40 -12.97 4.11
C TYR A 27 -12.92 -12.63 4.02
N ASN A 28 -12.57 -11.82 3.03
CA ASN A 28 -11.31 -11.09 2.96
C ASN A 28 -11.63 -9.61 2.98
N GLY A 29 -11.33 -8.96 4.11
CA GLY A 29 -11.63 -7.55 4.33
C GLY A 29 -10.79 -6.63 3.48
N VAL A 30 -11.29 -5.41 3.27
CA VAL A 30 -10.49 -4.31 2.75
C VAL A 30 -9.75 -3.60 3.88
N THR A 31 -8.77 -2.79 3.53
CA THR A 31 -8.09 -1.93 4.48
C THR A 31 -8.44 -0.48 4.21
N LEU A 32 -8.90 0.20 5.26
CA LEU A 32 -9.06 1.63 5.29
C LEU A 32 -7.75 2.22 5.80
N ALA A 33 -7.07 3.05 4.99
CA ALA A 33 -5.77 3.56 5.38
C ALA A 33 -5.55 5.00 4.90
N ASN A 34 -4.53 5.63 5.46
CA ASN A 34 -4.21 7.03 5.18
C ASN A 34 -2.70 7.27 4.99
N GLY A 35 -1.93 6.19 4.75
CA GLY A 35 -0.48 6.24 4.61
C GLY A 35 0.29 6.17 5.94
N THR A 36 -0.38 6.38 7.07
CA THR A 36 0.21 6.32 8.42
C THR A 36 -0.31 5.15 9.22
N ILE A 37 -1.63 4.96 9.23
CA ILE A 37 -2.28 3.79 9.84
C ILE A 37 -3.14 3.06 8.81
N GLY A 38 -3.24 1.75 8.96
CA GLY A 38 -4.20 0.90 8.25
C GLY A 38 -5.15 0.25 9.24
N ILE A 39 -6.46 0.37 8.99
CA ILE A 39 -7.53 -0.26 9.77
C ILE A 39 -8.14 -1.35 8.89
N GLN A 40 -7.88 -2.59 9.21
CA GLN A 40 -8.45 -3.72 8.50
C GLN A 40 -9.92 -3.90 8.89
N THR A 41 -10.80 -4.07 7.92
CA THR A 41 -12.21 -4.36 8.19
C THR A 41 -12.40 -5.80 8.65
N SER A 42 -13.46 -6.05 9.40
CA SER A 42 -13.81 -7.36 9.94
C SER A 42 -15.22 -7.79 9.51
N ASP A 43 -15.45 -9.08 9.39
CA ASP A 43 -16.79 -9.66 9.26
C ASP A 43 -17.57 -9.66 10.59
N LYS A 44 -16.89 -9.46 11.71
CA LYS A 44 -17.52 -9.41 13.03
C LYS A 44 -18.26 -8.10 13.25
N LEU A 45 -19.33 -8.20 13.99
CA LEU A 45 -20.20 -7.08 14.28
C LEU A 45 -19.50 -6.05 15.16
N LEU A 46 -19.45 -4.77 14.70
CA LEU A 46 -18.92 -3.62 15.47
C LEU A 46 -17.44 -3.72 15.86
N GLU A 47 -16.69 -4.60 15.20
CA GLU A 47 -15.25 -4.79 15.42
C GLU A 47 -14.44 -4.43 14.17
N VAL A 48 -13.24 -3.95 14.38
CA VAL A 48 -12.20 -3.83 13.36
C VAL A 48 -11.23 -5.01 13.46
N GLY A 49 -10.51 -5.30 12.38
CA GLY A 49 -9.39 -6.23 12.39
C GLY A 49 -8.13 -5.59 12.97
N ASP A 50 -6.98 -5.88 12.38
CA ASP A 50 -5.72 -5.29 12.81
C ASP A 50 -5.67 -3.79 12.51
N VAL A 51 -5.06 -3.02 13.41
CA VAL A 51 -4.60 -1.64 13.17
C VAL A 51 -3.10 -1.72 12.91
N VAL A 52 -2.67 -1.43 11.68
CA VAL A 52 -1.26 -1.52 11.26
C VAL A 52 -0.62 -0.13 11.32
N LEU A 53 0.57 -0.02 11.92
CA LEU A 53 1.30 1.24 12.09
C LEU A 53 2.45 1.31 11.08
N ASN A 54 2.35 2.19 10.09
CA ASN A 54 3.38 2.30 9.04
C ASN A 54 4.73 2.71 9.61
N ASN A 55 5.79 2.07 9.11
CA ASN A 55 7.19 2.36 9.49
C ASN A 55 7.51 2.17 10.99
N VAL A 56 6.66 1.46 11.73
CA VAL A 56 6.90 1.07 13.12
C VAL A 56 7.16 -0.44 13.15
N TYR A 57 8.34 -0.84 13.59
CA TYR A 57 8.77 -2.25 13.55
C TYR A 57 9.24 -2.71 14.92
N MET A 58 8.94 -3.96 15.25
CA MET A 58 9.37 -4.65 16.46
C MET A 58 9.76 -6.09 16.13
N SER A 59 10.56 -6.74 16.98
CA SER A 59 10.82 -8.18 16.88
C SER A 59 9.87 -8.95 17.79
N ARG A 60 9.47 -10.15 17.35
CA ARG A 60 8.64 -11.02 18.19
C ARG A 60 9.46 -11.72 19.27
N ARG A 61 10.72 -12.02 18.97
CA ARG A 61 11.70 -12.66 19.87
C ARG A 61 13.07 -12.03 19.63
N PRO A 62 13.97 -12.05 20.61
CA PRO A 62 15.34 -11.63 20.40
C PRO A 62 15.98 -12.43 19.25
N GLY A 63 16.55 -11.74 18.27
CA GLY A 63 17.18 -12.33 17.09
C GLY A 63 16.27 -12.71 15.93
N ASP A 64 14.95 -12.57 16.06
CA ASP A 64 14.02 -12.65 14.92
C ASP A 64 14.20 -11.41 14.02
N VAL A 65 13.85 -11.56 12.73
CA VAL A 65 13.70 -10.40 11.86
C VAL A 65 12.55 -9.51 12.35
N SER A 66 12.67 -8.22 12.09
CA SER A 66 11.67 -7.25 12.48
C SER A 66 10.32 -7.52 11.79
N ARG A 67 9.28 -6.95 12.35
CA ARG A 67 7.91 -7.04 11.83
C ARG A 67 7.19 -5.71 12.08
N ILE A 68 6.38 -5.29 11.12
CA ILE A 68 5.54 -4.10 11.28
C ILE A 68 4.59 -4.26 12.47
N ALA A 69 4.42 -3.20 13.25
CA ALA A 69 3.68 -3.24 14.51
C ALA A 69 2.17 -3.10 14.29
N ARG A 70 1.40 -3.78 15.12
CA ARG A 70 -0.02 -3.51 15.32
C ARG A 70 -0.19 -2.41 16.36
N GLY A 71 -1.18 -1.54 16.18
CA GLY A 71 -1.69 -0.72 17.26
C GLY A 71 -2.63 -1.50 18.19
N PRO A 72 -2.99 -0.94 19.36
CA PRO A 72 -4.12 -1.45 20.12
C PRO A 72 -5.40 -1.44 19.28
N GLN A 73 -6.31 -2.38 19.51
CA GLN A 73 -7.64 -2.37 18.90
C GLN A 73 -8.56 -1.46 19.73
N PHE A 74 -8.56 -0.17 19.42
CA PHE A 74 -9.21 0.87 20.21
C PHE A 74 -10.59 1.30 19.65
N LEU A 75 -10.94 0.90 18.41
CA LEU A 75 -12.19 1.30 17.75
C LEU A 75 -13.34 0.30 17.91
N ASN A 76 -13.15 -0.74 18.70
CA ASN A 76 -14.16 -1.77 18.89
C ASN A 76 -15.28 -1.29 19.82
N LEU A 77 -16.52 -1.59 19.41
CA LEU A 77 -17.73 -1.27 20.15
C LEU A 77 -18.46 -2.56 20.55
N VAL A 78 -19.12 -2.50 21.69
CA VAL A 78 -20.13 -3.48 22.10
C VAL A 78 -21.42 -2.72 22.31
N ILE A 79 -22.50 -3.12 21.65
CA ILE A 79 -23.82 -2.49 21.79
C ILE A 79 -24.79 -3.53 22.35
N GLY A 80 -25.54 -3.15 23.37
CA GLY A 80 -26.64 -3.92 23.94
C GLY A 80 -27.97 -3.22 23.70
N ILE A 81 -29.04 -3.99 23.50
CA ILE A 81 -30.43 -3.51 23.45
C ILE A 81 -31.24 -4.30 24.48
N ASP A 82 -31.89 -3.58 25.42
CA ASP A 82 -32.67 -4.16 26.53
C ASP A 82 -31.90 -5.24 27.29
N GLY A 83 -30.61 -4.97 27.55
CA GLY A 83 -29.72 -5.88 28.29
C GLY A 83 -29.18 -7.07 27.48
N LYS A 84 -29.45 -7.17 26.16
CA LYS A 84 -28.92 -8.21 25.29
C LYS A 84 -27.84 -7.64 24.39
N THR A 85 -26.62 -8.13 24.51
CA THR A 85 -25.51 -7.80 23.63
C THR A 85 -25.80 -8.23 22.19
N LEU A 86 -25.55 -7.32 21.23
CA LEU A 86 -25.66 -7.62 19.81
C LEU A 86 -24.49 -8.50 19.36
N THR A 87 -24.82 -9.54 18.61
CA THR A 87 -23.89 -10.52 18.04
C THR A 87 -24.37 -10.92 16.65
N ASP A 88 -23.54 -11.55 15.86
CA ASP A 88 -23.92 -12.04 14.53
C ASP A 88 -25.12 -13.02 14.57
N SER A 89 -25.35 -13.68 15.71
CA SER A 89 -26.44 -14.63 15.88
C SER A 89 -27.82 -14.00 16.18
N ASN A 90 -27.86 -12.72 16.59
CA ASN A 90 -29.12 -12.05 16.97
C ASN A 90 -29.40 -10.77 16.15
N VAL A 91 -28.69 -10.59 15.03
CA VAL A 91 -28.95 -9.54 14.04
C VAL A 91 -29.34 -10.17 12.70
N SER A 92 -29.91 -9.38 11.81
CA SER A 92 -30.33 -9.80 10.47
C SER A 92 -30.00 -8.75 9.42
N HIS A 93 -30.05 -9.15 8.14
CA HIS A 93 -29.81 -8.27 7.01
C HIS A 93 -28.44 -7.55 7.07
N LYS A 94 -27.42 -8.22 7.65
CA LYS A 94 -26.07 -7.67 7.73
C LYS A 94 -25.50 -7.50 6.32
N ARG A 95 -24.98 -6.30 6.05
CA ARG A 95 -24.36 -5.91 4.78
C ARG A 95 -23.23 -4.97 5.05
N GLN A 96 -22.14 -5.11 4.29
CA GLN A 96 -21.05 -4.13 4.24
C GLN A 96 -21.00 -3.45 2.87
N VAL A 97 -20.63 -2.17 2.88
CA VAL A 97 -20.45 -1.36 1.67
C VAL A 97 -19.14 -0.61 1.80
N LEU A 98 -18.18 -0.92 0.93
CA LEU A 98 -17.00 -0.09 0.75
C LEU A 98 -17.40 1.08 -0.15
N ASP A 99 -17.24 2.30 0.36
CA ASP A 99 -17.31 3.53 -0.41
C ASP A 99 -15.88 4.01 -0.70
N MET A 100 -15.41 3.79 -1.93
CA MET A 100 -14.06 4.17 -2.35
C MET A 100 -13.91 5.68 -2.54
N LYS A 101 -15.01 6.39 -2.81
CA LYS A 101 -14.99 7.83 -3.02
C LYS A 101 -14.70 8.59 -1.73
N GLU A 102 -15.37 8.19 -0.64
CA GLU A 102 -15.21 8.78 0.68
C GLU A 102 -14.30 7.95 1.60
N ALA A 103 -13.70 6.86 1.10
CA ALA A 103 -12.80 5.96 1.81
C ALA A 103 -13.32 5.52 3.18
N LYS A 104 -14.50 4.96 3.18
CA LYS A 104 -15.16 4.43 4.39
C LYS A 104 -15.77 3.06 4.16
N MET A 105 -15.83 2.26 5.23
CA MET A 105 -16.62 1.04 5.27
C MET A 105 -17.89 1.31 6.06
N LYS A 106 -19.04 0.99 5.47
CA LYS A 106 -20.32 1.06 6.15
C LYS A 106 -20.89 -0.34 6.35
N MET A 107 -21.25 -0.68 7.60
CA MET A 107 -22.01 -1.87 7.92
C MET A 107 -23.44 -1.48 8.30
N ILE A 108 -24.42 -2.20 7.77
CA ILE A 108 -25.84 -1.99 8.04
C ILE A 108 -26.45 -3.32 8.49
N PHE A 109 -27.27 -3.31 9.53
CA PHE A 109 -27.97 -4.50 10.01
C PHE A 109 -29.22 -4.13 10.82
N ASP A 110 -30.12 -5.08 10.95
CA ASP A 110 -31.29 -5.00 11.82
C ASP A 110 -31.05 -5.79 13.11
N ALA A 111 -31.34 -5.17 14.24
CA ALA A 111 -31.43 -5.80 15.56
C ALA A 111 -32.88 -5.79 16.05
N ASP A 112 -33.19 -6.57 17.11
CA ASP A 112 -34.51 -6.52 17.73
C ASP A 112 -34.83 -5.11 18.25
N GLY A 113 -35.78 -4.47 17.60
CA GLY A 113 -36.22 -3.12 17.95
C GLY A 113 -35.42 -1.96 17.33
N ALA A 114 -34.41 -2.20 16.52
CA ALA A 114 -33.62 -1.13 15.91
C ALA A 114 -33.11 -1.47 14.50
N ALA A 115 -32.83 -0.43 13.71
CA ALA A 115 -31.97 -0.50 12.54
C ALA A 115 -30.67 0.26 12.82
N ILE A 116 -29.54 -0.33 12.51
CA ILE A 116 -28.23 0.23 12.90
C ILE A 116 -27.36 0.37 11.66
N SER A 117 -26.69 1.52 11.54
CA SER A 117 -25.57 1.71 10.63
C SER A 117 -24.31 2.08 11.41
N TYR A 118 -23.20 1.51 10.95
CA TYR A 118 -21.88 1.64 11.55
C TYR A 118 -20.89 1.96 10.42
N GLU A 119 -20.21 3.11 10.49
CA GLU A 119 -19.24 3.55 9.49
C GLU A 119 -17.85 3.66 10.12
N ILE A 120 -16.82 3.20 9.42
CA ILE A 120 -15.43 3.25 9.86
C ILE A 120 -14.62 4.06 8.86
N MET A 121 -13.68 4.88 9.33
CA MET A 121 -12.73 5.67 8.54
C MET A 121 -11.36 5.70 9.20
N ALA A 122 -10.30 5.55 8.40
CA ALA A 122 -8.95 5.98 8.78
C ALA A 122 -8.81 7.43 8.32
N MET A 123 -8.75 8.36 9.26
CA MET A 123 -8.88 9.80 8.98
C MET A 123 -7.66 10.33 8.21
N ARG A 124 -7.85 10.79 6.96
CA ARG A 124 -6.72 11.27 6.15
C ARG A 124 -6.24 12.66 6.54
N ASN A 125 -7.14 13.51 7.01
CA ASN A 125 -6.82 14.83 7.58
C ASN A 125 -6.22 14.76 9.01
N LEU A 126 -6.26 13.59 9.66
CA LEU A 126 -5.76 13.33 11.01
C LEU A 126 -5.02 11.98 11.03
N PRO A 127 -3.77 11.91 10.53
CA PRO A 127 -3.12 10.65 10.12
C PRO A 127 -3.00 9.55 11.19
N TYR A 128 -2.98 9.91 12.48
CA TYR A 128 -2.90 8.95 13.58
C TYR A 128 -4.26 8.61 14.20
N MET A 129 -5.36 8.95 13.51
CA MET A 129 -6.70 8.81 14.07
C MET A 129 -7.62 7.98 13.18
N GLY A 130 -8.49 7.21 13.84
CA GLY A 130 -9.62 6.52 13.24
C GLY A 130 -10.93 6.98 13.83
N LEU A 131 -11.99 6.93 13.05
CA LEU A 131 -13.34 7.32 13.46
C LEU A 131 -14.33 6.22 13.14
N VAL A 132 -15.20 5.95 14.11
CA VAL A 132 -16.39 5.12 13.94
C VAL A 132 -17.61 6.03 14.16
N ARG A 133 -18.55 6.04 13.19
CA ARG A 133 -19.84 6.73 13.32
C ARG A 133 -20.95 5.70 13.41
N VAL A 134 -21.83 5.85 14.39
CA VAL A 134 -22.96 4.95 14.62
C VAL A 134 -24.28 5.72 14.60
N ARG A 135 -25.25 5.16 13.91
CA ARG A 135 -26.64 5.64 13.93
C ARG A 135 -27.57 4.49 14.27
N VAL A 136 -28.37 4.65 15.31
CA VAL A 136 -29.36 3.69 15.77
C VAL A 136 -30.75 4.28 15.62
N LYS A 137 -31.60 3.70 14.76
CA LYS A 137 -33.01 4.08 14.56
C LYS A 137 -33.90 3.13 15.32
N ALA A 138 -34.54 3.60 16.37
CA ALA A 138 -35.45 2.80 17.19
C ALA A 138 -36.78 2.50 16.44
N LYS A 139 -37.14 1.23 16.33
CA LYS A 139 -38.40 0.72 15.75
C LYS A 139 -39.48 0.51 16.81
N ARG A 140 -39.11 0.44 18.08
CA ARG A 140 -39.92 0.42 19.29
C ARG A 140 -39.18 1.18 20.39
N ASP A 141 -39.79 1.33 21.57
CA ASP A 141 -39.06 1.83 22.74
C ASP A 141 -37.98 0.83 23.12
N ILE A 142 -36.74 1.29 23.30
CA ILE A 142 -35.58 0.47 23.66
C ILE A 142 -34.68 1.19 24.66
N ASN A 143 -34.03 0.41 25.52
CA ASN A 143 -32.86 0.87 26.27
C ASN A 143 -31.60 0.39 25.52
N ILE A 144 -30.65 1.27 25.29
CA ILE A 144 -29.39 0.95 24.58
C ILE A 144 -28.21 1.23 25.50
N ASP A 145 -27.29 0.28 25.57
CA ASP A 145 -25.97 0.46 26.19
C ASP A 145 -24.87 0.33 25.13
N VAL A 146 -23.89 1.21 25.20
CA VAL A 146 -22.77 1.27 24.27
C VAL A 146 -21.48 1.29 25.06
N LYS A 147 -20.54 0.38 24.69
CA LYS A 147 -19.23 0.29 25.33
C LYS A 147 -18.12 0.37 24.29
N ASN A 148 -17.10 1.14 24.58
CA ASN A 148 -15.82 1.08 23.85
C ASN A 148 -14.83 0.24 24.66
N ARG A 149 -14.22 -0.74 23.99
CA ARG A 149 -13.22 -1.66 24.59
C ARG A 149 -11.91 -1.56 23.82
N THR A 150 -10.83 -1.57 24.58
CA THR A 150 -9.47 -1.69 24.00
C THR A 150 -8.96 -3.11 24.24
N SER A 151 -8.32 -3.68 23.23
CA SER A 151 -7.61 -4.95 23.34
C SER A 151 -6.22 -4.85 22.69
N PHE A 152 -5.36 -5.79 23.04
CA PHE A 152 -3.97 -5.81 22.61
C PHE A 152 -3.65 -7.11 21.88
N ALA A 153 -2.76 -7.03 20.91
CA ALA A 153 -2.22 -8.21 20.25
C ALA A 153 -1.23 -8.95 21.18
N THR A 154 -1.05 -10.25 20.94
CA THR A 154 -0.25 -11.15 21.79
C THR A 154 1.25 -10.85 21.79
N GLU A 155 1.73 -10.05 20.86
CA GLU A 155 3.11 -9.57 20.78
C GLU A 155 3.44 -8.43 21.76
N TYR A 156 2.45 -7.96 22.50
CA TYR A 156 2.64 -6.93 23.53
C TYR A 156 2.71 -7.52 24.93
N VAL A 157 3.51 -6.90 25.78
CA VAL A 157 3.62 -7.14 27.21
C VAL A 157 3.38 -5.81 27.94
N ASP A 158 3.25 -5.87 29.26
CA ASP A 158 3.01 -4.66 30.09
C ASP A 158 1.85 -3.80 29.55
N CYS A 159 0.73 -4.45 29.20
CA CYS A 159 -0.47 -3.79 28.70
C CYS A 159 -1.29 -3.18 29.85
N SER A 160 -1.75 -1.96 29.64
CA SER A 160 -2.66 -1.26 30.56
C SER A 160 -3.72 -0.49 29.81
N ALA A 161 -4.90 -0.34 30.42
CA ALA A 161 -5.94 0.55 29.97
C ALA A 161 -6.63 1.18 31.18
N ASP A 162 -6.97 2.48 31.05
CA ASP A 162 -7.55 3.28 32.11
C ASP A 162 -8.64 4.21 31.57
N PHE A 163 -9.69 4.41 32.36
CA PHE A 163 -10.67 5.47 32.14
C PHE A 163 -10.26 6.73 32.87
N LYS A 164 -10.10 7.83 32.13
CA LYS A 164 -9.69 9.13 32.66
C LYS A 164 -10.75 10.19 32.44
N ASN A 165 -11.01 11.01 33.46
CA ASN A 165 -11.78 12.24 33.36
C ASN A 165 -10.81 13.43 33.41
N LEU A 166 -10.42 13.95 32.25
CA LEU A 166 -9.68 15.19 32.18
C LEU A 166 -10.59 16.37 32.50
N ARG A 167 -10.08 17.42 33.14
CA ARG A 167 -10.85 18.58 33.56
C ARG A 167 -10.24 19.87 33.04
N ASP A 168 -11.09 20.70 32.44
CA ASP A 168 -10.79 22.09 32.12
C ASP A 168 -11.90 22.97 32.71
N GLY A 169 -11.67 23.52 33.89
CA GLY A 169 -12.69 24.20 34.67
C GLY A 169 -13.86 23.27 35.02
N SER A 170 -15.07 23.60 34.53
CA SER A 170 -16.30 22.80 34.70
C SER A 170 -16.45 21.70 33.63
N HIS A 171 -15.67 21.75 32.55
CA HIS A 171 -15.76 20.75 31.48
C HIS A 171 -15.04 19.47 31.87
N ILE A 172 -15.74 18.35 31.78
CA ILE A 172 -15.21 17.01 31.99
C ILE A 172 -15.05 16.36 30.61
N MET A 173 -13.87 15.81 30.35
CA MET A 173 -13.52 15.12 29.10
C MET A 173 -13.18 13.66 29.40
N PRO A 174 -14.16 12.75 29.27
CA PRO A 174 -13.94 11.32 29.51
C PRO A 174 -13.17 10.70 28.36
N LEU A 175 -12.07 10.03 28.69
CA LEU A 175 -11.21 9.31 27.75
C LEU A 175 -11.01 7.88 28.20
N MET A 176 -10.97 6.94 27.24
CA MET A 176 -10.38 5.64 27.44
C MET A 176 -8.96 5.70 26.91
N VAL A 177 -7.95 5.48 27.77
CA VAL A 177 -6.53 5.48 27.39
C VAL A 177 -5.95 4.11 27.55
N SER A 178 -4.99 3.76 26.68
CA SER A 178 -4.30 2.48 26.77
C SER A 178 -2.83 2.61 26.38
N ARG A 179 -2.02 1.69 26.91
CA ARG A 179 -0.59 1.60 26.62
C ARG A 179 -0.15 0.15 26.60
N ALA A 180 0.78 -0.18 25.70
CA ALA A 180 1.44 -1.47 25.65
C ALA A 180 2.89 -1.32 25.21
N ILE A 181 3.72 -2.29 25.57
CA ILE A 181 5.15 -2.36 25.20
C ILE A 181 5.36 -3.65 24.43
N SER A 182 6.06 -3.60 23.29
CA SER A 182 6.40 -4.78 22.49
C SER A 182 7.21 -5.79 23.31
N TYR A 183 7.11 -7.07 22.93
CA TYR A 183 7.81 -8.16 23.62
C TYR A 183 9.32 -7.91 23.73
N ASP A 184 9.94 -7.38 22.68
CA ASP A 184 11.37 -7.03 22.62
C ASP A 184 11.70 -5.69 23.31
N ARG A 185 10.69 -5.02 23.87
CA ARG A 185 10.77 -3.70 24.52
C ARG A 185 11.31 -2.56 23.63
N SER A 186 11.33 -2.74 22.32
CA SER A 186 11.84 -1.73 21.37
C SER A 186 10.80 -0.65 21.06
N VAL A 187 9.52 -0.98 21.17
CA VAL A 187 8.39 -0.09 20.82
C VAL A 187 7.36 -0.07 21.94
N ALA A 188 6.96 1.13 22.35
CA ALA A 188 5.74 1.34 23.11
C ALA A 188 4.67 1.94 22.19
N VAL A 189 3.41 1.55 22.38
CA VAL A 189 2.25 2.12 21.70
C VAL A 189 1.24 2.61 22.73
N ALA A 190 0.52 3.68 22.42
CA ALA A 190 -0.56 4.18 23.22
C ALA A 190 -1.78 4.51 22.36
N SER A 191 -2.99 4.37 22.92
CA SER A 191 -4.21 4.86 22.28
C SER A 191 -5.05 5.66 23.26
N ALA A 192 -5.86 6.59 22.72
CA ALA A 192 -6.87 7.29 23.47
C ALA A 192 -8.14 7.41 22.63
N THR A 193 -9.30 7.15 23.23
CA THR A 193 -10.61 7.25 22.55
C THR A 193 -11.56 8.13 23.33
N ALA A 194 -12.51 8.72 22.60
CA ALA A 194 -13.58 9.53 23.14
C ALA A 194 -14.87 9.32 22.36
N PHE A 195 -16.01 9.33 23.04
CA PHE A 195 -17.31 9.46 22.40
C PHE A 195 -17.62 10.93 22.06
N LEU A 196 -18.07 11.17 20.84
CA LEU A 196 -18.49 12.46 20.34
C LEU A 196 -19.98 12.40 20.01
N PHE A 197 -20.70 13.45 20.42
CA PHE A 197 -22.13 13.60 20.14
C PHE A 197 -22.38 14.87 19.33
N PRO A 198 -23.38 14.89 18.45
CA PRO A 198 -23.70 16.09 17.64
C PRO A 198 -24.35 17.19 18.44
N THR A 199 -24.71 16.94 19.70
CA THR A 199 -25.39 17.90 20.61
C THR A 199 -24.66 17.97 21.94
N GLU A 200 -24.76 19.13 22.64
CA GLU A 200 -24.21 19.30 23.99
C GLU A 200 -24.93 18.41 25.04
N GLU A 201 -26.22 18.15 24.84
CA GLU A 201 -26.99 17.24 25.69
C GLU A 201 -26.76 15.79 25.22
N HIS A 202 -26.01 15.05 26.00
CA HIS A 202 -25.66 13.64 25.73
C HIS A 202 -25.71 12.79 27.00
N PRO A 203 -25.79 11.44 26.87
CA PRO A 203 -25.72 10.53 28.01
C PRO A 203 -24.43 10.70 28.82
N GLU A 204 -24.52 10.44 30.13
CA GLU A 204 -23.35 10.42 30.99
C GLU A 204 -22.40 9.27 30.55
N ILE A 205 -21.11 9.59 30.44
CA ILE A 205 -20.07 8.63 30.09
C ILE A 205 -19.37 8.18 31.37
N VAL A 206 -19.40 6.86 31.61
CA VAL A 206 -18.87 6.26 32.83
C VAL A 206 -17.88 5.13 32.52
N SER A 207 -17.09 4.74 33.51
CA SER A 207 -16.28 3.53 33.48
C SER A 207 -17.11 2.30 33.88
N GLU A 208 -16.85 1.18 33.23
CA GLU A 208 -17.35 -0.14 33.64
C GLU A 208 -16.16 -1.11 33.73
N ASP A 209 -16.03 -1.80 34.85
CA ASP A 209 -15.08 -2.89 35.00
C ASP A 209 -15.51 -4.09 34.15
N VAL A 210 -14.57 -4.66 33.38
CA VAL A 210 -14.84 -5.77 32.47
C VAL A 210 -14.13 -7.03 32.93
N VAL A 211 -14.71 -8.17 32.56
CA VAL A 211 -14.24 -9.51 32.95
C VAL A 211 -12.82 -9.81 32.45
N ASP A 212 -12.36 -9.17 31.37
CA ASP A 212 -11.04 -9.38 30.75
C ASP A 212 -9.91 -8.54 31.40
N GLY A 213 -10.19 -7.87 32.52
CA GLY A 213 -9.17 -7.16 33.30
C GLY A 213 -8.89 -5.70 32.89
N TYR A 214 -9.56 -5.18 31.83
CA TYR A 214 -9.46 -3.79 31.44
C TYR A 214 -10.82 -3.09 31.54
N PRO A 215 -10.87 -1.80 31.97
CA PRO A 215 -12.10 -1.03 32.00
C PRO A 215 -12.63 -0.78 30.57
N ALA A 216 -13.93 -0.50 30.48
CA ALA A 216 -14.57 0.01 29.27
C ALA A 216 -15.15 1.39 29.53
N MET A 217 -15.14 2.25 28.52
CA MET A 217 -15.88 3.50 28.50
C MET A 217 -17.29 3.22 28.01
N LYS A 218 -18.33 3.64 28.76
CA LYS A 218 -19.72 3.26 28.55
C LYS A 218 -20.67 4.44 28.68
N PHE A 219 -21.76 4.39 27.92
CA PHE A 219 -22.96 5.18 28.18
C PHE A 219 -24.23 4.35 27.98
N VAL A 220 -25.33 4.79 28.60
CA VAL A 220 -26.66 4.16 28.49
C VAL A 220 -27.69 5.24 28.19
N THR A 221 -28.65 4.95 27.32
CA THR A 221 -29.73 5.87 26.99
C THR A 221 -30.99 5.14 26.56
N ASP A 222 -32.16 5.77 26.79
CA ASP A 222 -33.44 5.30 26.32
C ASP A 222 -33.80 5.97 25.00
N LEU A 223 -34.31 5.21 24.05
CA LEU A 223 -34.84 5.71 22.79
C LEU A 223 -36.30 5.33 22.64
N LYS A 224 -37.14 6.32 22.38
CA LYS A 224 -38.52 6.10 22.01
C LYS A 224 -38.66 5.68 20.56
N LYS A 225 -39.70 4.91 20.25
CA LYS A 225 -40.04 4.53 18.89
C LYS A 225 -39.93 5.72 17.92
N GLY A 226 -39.16 5.56 16.88
CA GLY A 226 -38.94 6.57 15.86
C GLY A 226 -37.79 7.53 16.14
N GLN A 227 -37.22 7.58 17.33
CA GLN A 227 -36.04 8.39 17.63
C GLN A 227 -34.80 7.78 17.00
N THR A 228 -33.80 8.61 16.75
CA THR A 228 -32.49 8.24 16.24
C THR A 228 -31.41 8.73 17.21
N LEU A 229 -30.55 7.82 17.64
CA LEU A 229 -29.31 8.15 18.33
C LEU A 229 -28.18 8.21 17.30
N GLU A 230 -27.42 9.28 17.33
CA GLU A 230 -26.17 9.43 16.57
C GLU A 230 -25.03 9.70 17.53
N PHE A 231 -23.92 8.99 17.35
CA PHE A 231 -22.67 9.27 18.05
C PHE A 231 -21.49 8.81 17.20
N SER A 232 -20.31 9.32 17.53
CA SER A 232 -19.05 8.82 16.96
C SER A 232 -18.13 8.38 18.09
N LEU A 233 -17.28 7.38 17.80
CA LEU A 233 -16.11 7.05 18.59
C LEU A 233 -14.89 7.51 17.79
N MET A 234 -14.16 8.48 18.30
CA MET A 234 -12.90 8.90 17.74
C MET A 234 -11.76 8.32 18.57
N GLY A 235 -10.77 7.75 17.89
CA GLY A 235 -9.60 7.21 18.55
C GLY A 235 -8.31 7.63 17.87
N ALA A 236 -7.26 7.84 18.68
CA ALA A 236 -5.92 8.13 18.24
C ALA A 236 -4.96 7.01 18.68
N VAL A 237 -3.86 6.84 17.95
CA VAL A 237 -2.77 5.93 18.29
C VAL A 237 -1.43 6.62 18.09
N THR A 238 -0.52 6.45 19.05
CA THR A 238 0.86 6.94 18.99
C THR A 238 1.84 5.81 19.28
N ASN A 239 3.10 6.04 18.96
CA ASN A 239 4.19 5.09 19.19
C ASN A 239 5.44 5.81 19.67
N SER A 240 6.32 5.10 20.40
CA SER A 240 7.54 5.68 20.97
C SER A 240 8.63 6.01 19.96
N ILE A 241 8.45 5.61 18.71
CA ILE A 241 9.39 5.85 17.63
C ILE A 241 9.24 7.29 17.11
N GLU A 242 8.01 7.75 16.98
CA GLU A 242 7.68 9.06 16.38
C GLU A 242 7.30 10.10 17.43
N PHE A 243 6.80 9.65 18.58
CA PHE A 243 6.30 10.52 19.65
C PHE A 243 7.15 10.41 20.92
N PRO A 244 8.00 11.40 21.22
CA PRO A 244 8.77 11.39 22.46
C PRO A 244 7.92 11.34 23.74
N ASN A 245 6.69 11.84 23.67
CA ASN A 245 5.74 11.87 24.78
C ASN A 245 4.40 11.22 24.39
N LEU A 246 4.48 9.95 23.93
CA LEU A 246 3.37 9.25 23.29
C LEU A 246 2.05 9.28 24.08
N ASP A 247 2.10 9.16 25.41
CA ASP A 247 0.91 9.15 26.27
C ASP A 247 0.21 10.51 26.28
N ALA A 248 0.95 11.60 26.45
CA ALA A 248 0.38 12.94 26.43
C ALA A 248 -0.06 13.36 25.01
N ASP A 249 0.64 12.92 23.98
CA ASP A 249 0.31 13.29 22.61
C ASP A 249 -0.97 12.59 22.14
N VAL A 250 -1.18 11.33 22.49
CA VAL A 250 -2.42 10.63 22.17
C VAL A 250 -3.63 11.22 22.91
N GLU A 251 -3.45 11.64 24.17
CA GLU A 251 -4.50 12.33 24.92
C GLU A 251 -4.84 13.69 24.29
N ARG A 252 -3.84 14.48 23.85
CA ARG A 252 -4.06 15.74 23.13
C ARG A 252 -4.86 15.56 21.84
N MET A 253 -4.56 14.48 21.08
CA MET A 253 -5.33 14.16 19.87
C MET A 253 -6.79 13.84 20.19
N ALA A 254 -7.05 13.04 21.22
CA ALA A 254 -8.40 12.72 21.66
C ALA A 254 -9.16 13.97 22.18
N VAL A 255 -8.48 14.83 22.93
CA VAL A 255 -9.06 16.12 23.39
C VAL A 255 -9.37 17.05 22.22
N TYR A 256 -8.49 17.10 21.19
CA TYR A 256 -8.77 17.86 19.98
C TYR A 256 -10.08 17.38 19.31
N ALA A 257 -10.25 16.06 19.20
CA ALA A 257 -11.48 15.49 18.63
C ALA A 257 -12.72 15.83 19.47
N LEU A 258 -12.64 15.71 20.80
CA LEU A 258 -13.73 16.07 21.72
C LEU A 258 -14.18 17.55 21.62
N ARG A 259 -13.23 18.42 21.26
CA ARG A 259 -13.50 19.86 21.10
C ARG A 259 -13.90 20.24 19.67
N SER A 260 -13.97 19.27 18.77
CA SER A 260 -14.31 19.46 17.36
C SER A 260 -15.72 18.94 17.08
N ASP A 261 -16.40 19.55 16.13
CA ASP A 261 -17.65 19.02 15.62
C ASP A 261 -17.38 17.75 14.77
N PRO A 262 -18.07 16.62 15.05
CA PRO A 262 -17.84 15.37 14.33
C PRO A 262 -18.04 15.46 12.81
N ASP A 263 -18.99 16.27 12.34
CA ASP A 263 -19.23 16.44 10.90
C ASP A 263 -18.08 17.22 10.25
N THR A 264 -17.52 18.22 10.92
CA THR A 264 -16.35 18.96 10.44
C THR A 264 -15.13 18.04 10.29
N LEU A 265 -14.93 17.10 11.22
CA LEU A 265 -13.83 16.13 11.13
C LEU A 265 -13.99 15.21 9.90
N VAL A 266 -15.19 14.70 9.69
CA VAL A 266 -15.51 13.83 8.53
C VAL A 266 -15.41 14.60 7.22
N ASP A 267 -15.89 15.84 7.16
CA ASP A 267 -15.78 16.69 5.97
C ASP A 267 -14.31 16.98 5.61
N GLY A 268 -13.44 17.13 6.60
CA GLY A 268 -12.01 17.24 6.39
C GLY A 268 -11.43 15.99 5.72
N HIS A 269 -11.81 14.80 6.19
CA HIS A 269 -11.42 13.52 5.59
C HIS A 269 -11.91 13.41 4.12
N LYS A 270 -13.17 13.74 3.86
CA LYS A 270 -13.74 13.71 2.50
C LYS A 270 -13.00 14.63 1.55
N LYS A 271 -12.69 15.86 1.96
CA LYS A 271 -11.93 16.82 1.12
C LYS A 271 -10.56 16.31 0.72
N GLU A 272 -9.85 15.63 1.63
CA GLU A 272 -8.56 15.02 1.28
C GLU A 272 -8.72 13.91 0.23
N TRP A 273 -9.76 13.09 0.31
CA TRP A 273 -10.04 12.08 -0.70
C TRP A 273 -10.53 12.68 -2.03
N GLU A 274 -11.35 13.73 -1.99
CA GLU A 274 -11.74 14.47 -3.21
C GLU A 274 -10.50 15.01 -3.94
N ARG A 275 -9.52 15.54 -3.21
CA ARG A 275 -8.25 16.02 -3.77
C ARG A 275 -7.45 14.87 -4.41
N LEU A 276 -7.39 13.70 -3.80
CA LEU A 276 -6.73 12.54 -4.38
C LEU A 276 -7.41 12.09 -5.68
N TRP A 277 -8.73 12.08 -5.73
CA TRP A 277 -9.51 11.70 -6.90
C TRP A 277 -9.50 12.74 -8.03
N GLU A 278 -8.85 13.89 -7.87
CA GLU A 278 -8.49 14.75 -9.01
C GLU A 278 -7.60 14.02 -10.02
N SER A 279 -6.83 13.00 -9.55
CA SER A 279 -6.11 12.06 -10.40
C SER A 279 -6.84 10.72 -10.40
N ASP A 280 -7.52 10.42 -11.50
CA ASP A 280 -8.43 9.26 -11.63
C ASP A 280 -8.29 8.58 -13.00
N ILE A 281 -8.73 7.32 -13.06
CA ILE A 281 -8.78 6.50 -14.26
C ILE A 281 -10.24 6.12 -14.52
N ILE A 282 -10.76 6.52 -15.67
CA ILE A 282 -12.15 6.30 -16.07
C ILE A 282 -12.19 5.42 -17.32
N ILE A 283 -12.83 4.27 -17.20
CA ILE A 283 -13.04 3.30 -18.28
C ILE A 283 -14.52 3.28 -18.64
N GLU A 284 -14.86 3.62 -19.87
CA GLU A 284 -16.22 3.51 -20.38
C GLU A 284 -16.38 2.24 -21.23
N GLY A 285 -17.47 1.52 -21.02
CA GLY A 285 -17.82 0.31 -21.77
C GLY A 285 -17.55 -1.00 -21.04
N ASP A 286 -16.79 -0.96 -19.92
CA ASP A 286 -16.49 -2.13 -19.10
C ASP A 286 -16.53 -1.76 -17.61
N ALA A 287 -17.70 -1.92 -17.00
CA ALA A 287 -17.95 -1.54 -15.61
C ALA A 287 -17.21 -2.45 -14.60
N GLU A 288 -16.90 -3.69 -14.98
CA GLU A 288 -16.15 -4.60 -14.11
C GLU A 288 -14.68 -4.16 -14.04
N SER A 289 -14.02 -3.97 -15.18
CA SER A 289 -12.66 -3.46 -15.24
C SER A 289 -12.54 -2.08 -14.57
N GLN A 290 -13.54 -1.20 -14.76
CA GLN A 290 -13.58 0.11 -14.08
C GLN A 290 -13.54 -0.04 -12.56
N ARG A 291 -14.33 -0.94 -12.00
CA ARG A 291 -14.42 -1.17 -10.56
C ARG A 291 -13.13 -1.77 -10.01
N ASP A 292 -12.55 -2.76 -10.72
CA ASP A 292 -11.31 -3.41 -10.33
C ASP A 292 -10.10 -2.43 -10.37
N VAL A 293 -10.00 -1.62 -11.41
CA VAL A 293 -8.97 -0.57 -11.54
C VAL A 293 -9.14 0.48 -10.44
N ARG A 294 -10.38 0.88 -10.13
CA ARG A 294 -10.64 1.87 -9.07
C ARG A 294 -10.33 1.31 -7.69
N LEU A 295 -10.64 0.04 -7.41
CA LEU A 295 -10.26 -0.61 -6.15
C LEU A 295 -8.73 -0.69 -6.00
N ALA A 296 -8.03 -1.00 -7.08
CA ALA A 296 -6.56 -1.02 -7.08
C ALA A 296 -5.98 0.38 -6.80
N LEU A 297 -6.50 1.42 -7.46
CA LEU A 297 -6.08 2.81 -7.25
C LEU A 297 -6.44 3.31 -5.85
N TYR A 298 -7.63 2.97 -5.34
CA TYR A 298 -8.06 3.26 -3.98
C TYR A 298 -7.05 2.74 -2.95
N HIS A 299 -6.63 1.47 -3.06
CA HIS A 299 -5.66 0.91 -2.12
C HIS A 299 -4.27 1.51 -2.29
N LEU A 300 -3.83 1.80 -3.51
CA LEU A 300 -2.56 2.47 -3.74
C LEU A 300 -2.53 3.86 -3.07
N TYR A 301 -3.61 4.64 -3.18
CA TYR A 301 -3.75 5.92 -2.48
C TYR A 301 -3.90 5.77 -0.96
N SER A 302 -4.59 4.72 -0.51
CA SER A 302 -4.76 4.43 0.92
C SER A 302 -3.41 4.16 1.60
N PHE A 303 -2.55 3.37 0.96
CA PHE A 303 -1.26 2.97 1.54
C PHE A 303 -0.17 4.02 1.34
N GLY A 304 -0.29 4.89 0.34
CA GLY A 304 0.62 6.01 0.12
C GLY A 304 0.40 7.16 1.10
N GLY A 305 1.48 7.66 1.67
CA GLY A 305 1.49 8.83 2.54
C GLY A 305 2.21 10.01 1.87
N GLU A 306 1.61 11.19 1.90
CA GLU A 306 2.24 12.42 1.42
C GLU A 306 3.08 13.06 2.53
N GLY A 307 4.33 13.41 2.25
CA GLY A 307 5.23 14.06 3.22
C GLY A 307 5.64 13.22 4.43
N THR A 308 5.38 11.91 4.41
CA THR A 308 5.61 11.02 5.56
C THR A 308 7.02 10.44 5.61
N ARG A 309 7.78 10.46 4.52
CA ARG A 309 9.05 9.74 4.32
C ARG A 309 8.92 8.22 4.55
N ASN A 310 7.71 7.69 4.43
CA ASN A 310 7.39 6.26 4.50
C ASN A 310 7.25 5.68 3.10
N SER A 311 7.54 4.39 2.96
CA SER A 311 7.34 3.64 1.73
C SER A 311 6.13 2.69 1.88
N ILE A 312 5.85 1.91 0.83
CA ILE A 312 4.73 0.99 0.78
C ILE A 312 5.26 -0.44 0.71
N ALA A 313 4.86 -1.28 1.65
CA ALA A 313 5.17 -2.71 1.64
C ALA A 313 4.35 -3.45 0.55
N PRO A 314 4.73 -4.68 0.13
CA PRO A 314 3.97 -5.46 -0.86
C PRO A 314 2.49 -5.65 -0.51
N MET A 315 2.18 -5.84 0.78
CA MET A 315 0.80 -5.96 1.28
C MET A 315 0.23 -4.63 1.79
N GLY A 316 0.89 -3.49 1.54
CA GLY A 316 0.51 -2.19 2.08
C GLY A 316 0.41 -2.20 3.60
N LEU A 317 -0.69 -1.63 4.12
CA LEU A 317 -1.03 -1.60 5.55
C LEU A 317 -2.15 -2.59 5.90
N SER A 318 -2.26 -3.71 5.17
CA SER A 318 -3.36 -4.67 5.31
C SER A 318 -3.05 -5.82 6.25
N THR A 319 -1.80 -6.06 6.60
CA THR A 319 -1.39 -7.19 7.44
C THR A 319 -0.04 -6.96 8.09
N VAL A 320 0.18 -7.62 9.22
CA VAL A 320 1.49 -7.64 9.90
C VAL A 320 2.27 -8.94 9.63
N THR A 321 1.68 -9.90 8.93
CA THR A 321 2.29 -11.21 8.67
C THR A 321 2.81 -11.37 7.25
N GLY A 322 2.20 -10.71 6.27
CA GLY A 322 2.63 -10.75 4.87
C GLY A 322 3.93 -9.97 4.70
N TYR A 323 5.01 -10.67 4.39
CA TYR A 323 6.37 -10.10 4.23
C TYR A 323 6.82 -9.24 5.41
N ASN A 324 6.30 -9.49 6.61
CA ASN A 324 6.55 -8.73 7.84
C ASN A 324 6.32 -7.21 7.72
N GLY A 325 5.66 -6.75 6.66
CA GLY A 325 5.48 -5.33 6.35
C GLY A 325 6.76 -4.63 5.88
N HIS A 326 7.79 -5.39 5.47
CA HIS A 326 9.03 -4.83 4.93
C HIS A 326 8.84 -4.22 3.53
N VAL A 327 9.74 -3.31 3.18
CA VAL A 327 9.77 -2.63 1.89
C VAL A 327 10.76 -3.34 0.97
N PHE A 328 10.30 -3.68 -0.25
CA PHE A 328 11.04 -4.39 -1.29
C PHE A 328 11.16 -3.53 -2.55
N TRP A 329 11.64 -4.12 -3.67
CA TRP A 329 11.62 -3.54 -5.00
C TRP A 329 10.20 -3.34 -5.56
N ASP A 330 9.23 -3.96 -4.92
CA ASP A 330 7.78 -3.81 -5.16
C ASP A 330 7.36 -2.35 -5.20
N THR A 331 7.96 -1.53 -4.34
CA THR A 331 7.73 -0.09 -4.38
C THR A 331 8.26 0.49 -5.67
N GLU A 332 9.55 0.41 -5.93
CA GLU A 332 10.24 1.13 -7.01
C GLU A 332 9.78 0.70 -8.41
N MET A 333 9.51 -0.60 -8.60
CA MET A 333 9.19 -1.14 -9.90
C MET A 333 7.69 -1.26 -10.18
N TRP A 334 6.86 -1.37 -9.14
CA TRP A 334 5.45 -1.70 -9.31
C TRP A 334 4.50 -0.62 -8.81
N MET A 335 4.64 -0.17 -7.56
CA MET A 335 3.71 0.80 -6.95
C MET A 335 4.11 2.26 -7.22
N TYR A 336 5.39 2.54 -7.23
CA TYR A 336 5.94 3.88 -7.44
C TYR A 336 5.65 4.48 -8.83
N PRO A 337 5.79 3.77 -9.98
CA PRO A 337 5.55 4.36 -11.28
C PRO A 337 4.14 4.94 -11.45
N PRO A 338 3.04 4.26 -11.09
CA PRO A 338 1.72 4.88 -11.14
C PRO A 338 1.57 6.05 -10.14
N LEU A 339 2.16 5.97 -8.95
CA LEU A 339 2.17 7.10 -8.01
C LEU A 339 2.92 8.30 -8.59
N LEU A 340 4.07 8.10 -9.20
CA LEU A 340 4.82 9.19 -9.84
C LEU A 340 4.03 9.84 -10.97
N MET A 341 3.18 9.10 -11.69
CA MET A 341 2.31 9.67 -12.71
C MET A 341 1.13 10.44 -12.11
N LEU A 342 0.53 9.97 -11.02
CA LEU A 342 -0.76 10.46 -10.51
C LEU A 342 -0.64 11.30 -9.24
N ASN A 343 0.36 11.04 -8.38
CA ASN A 343 0.58 11.76 -7.11
C ASN A 343 2.08 11.82 -6.76
N GLN A 344 2.75 12.90 -7.15
CA GLN A 344 4.20 13.05 -6.99
C GLN A 344 4.63 13.15 -5.52
N ASP A 345 3.76 13.62 -4.62
CA ASP A 345 4.08 13.76 -3.19
C ASP A 345 4.14 12.39 -2.49
N MET A 346 3.24 11.46 -2.84
CA MET A 346 3.34 10.06 -2.39
C MET A 346 4.59 9.38 -2.96
N ALA A 347 4.88 9.60 -4.26
CA ALA A 347 6.09 9.09 -4.88
C ALA A 347 7.34 9.64 -4.21
N ARG A 348 7.34 10.94 -3.86
CA ARG A 348 8.44 11.57 -3.10
C ARG A 348 8.66 10.89 -1.75
N SER A 349 7.63 10.59 -1.00
CA SER A 349 7.75 9.88 0.30
C SER A 349 8.46 8.54 0.15
N CYS A 350 8.19 7.80 -0.94
CA CYS A 350 8.85 6.52 -1.19
C CYS A 350 10.37 6.66 -1.45
N ILE A 351 10.79 7.65 -2.23
CA ILE A 351 12.22 7.86 -2.48
C ILE A 351 12.93 8.51 -1.28
N ASP A 352 12.26 9.35 -0.51
CA ASP A 352 12.79 9.89 0.73
C ASP A 352 13.06 8.78 1.77
N TYR A 353 12.21 7.75 1.81
CA TYR A 353 12.46 6.55 2.60
C TYR A 353 13.81 5.91 2.27
N ARG A 354 14.17 5.82 0.98
CA ARG A 354 15.45 5.28 0.54
C ARG A 354 16.61 6.24 0.80
N THR A 355 16.41 7.54 0.65
CA THR A 355 17.40 8.58 0.97
C THR A 355 17.85 8.47 2.43
N ASP A 356 16.91 8.34 3.37
CA ASP A 356 17.20 8.23 4.79
C ASP A 356 18.03 6.99 5.15
N ARG A 357 18.01 5.96 4.31
CA ARG A 357 18.69 4.67 4.51
C ARG A 357 19.98 4.50 3.72
N LEU A 358 20.42 5.54 3.02
CA LEU A 358 21.68 5.54 2.29
C LEU A 358 22.89 5.18 3.16
N PRO A 359 23.05 5.72 4.39
CA PRO A 359 24.19 5.37 5.25
C PRO A 359 24.27 3.88 5.56
N GLN A 360 23.12 3.22 5.77
CA GLN A 360 23.02 1.78 6.04
C GLN A 360 23.38 0.97 4.80
N ALA A 361 22.88 1.36 3.64
CA ALA A 361 23.21 0.73 2.36
C ALA A 361 24.73 0.82 2.06
N CYS A 362 25.36 1.96 2.34
CA CYS A 362 26.83 2.10 2.25
C CYS A 362 27.58 1.22 3.25
N ARG A 363 27.09 1.08 4.46
CA ARG A 363 27.67 0.19 5.47
C ARG A 363 27.57 -1.27 5.02
N ARG A 364 26.39 -1.67 4.52
CA ARG A 364 26.14 -3.02 3.99
C ARG A 364 27.08 -3.36 2.84
N ALA A 365 27.25 -2.47 1.85
CA ALA A 365 28.19 -2.65 0.76
C ALA A 365 29.61 -2.99 1.28
N ARG A 366 30.11 -2.23 2.26
CA ARG A 366 31.43 -2.46 2.87
C ARG A 366 31.52 -3.83 3.57
N HIS A 367 30.45 -4.29 4.25
CA HIS A 367 30.42 -5.60 4.89
C HIS A 367 30.57 -6.75 3.89
N TYR A 368 30.12 -6.55 2.66
CA TYR A 368 30.27 -7.52 1.55
C TYR A 368 31.52 -7.29 0.69
N GLY A 369 32.38 -6.32 1.06
CA GLY A 369 33.61 -6.01 0.32
C GLY A 369 33.40 -5.14 -0.91
N PHE A 370 32.25 -4.47 -1.04
CA PHE A 370 31.91 -3.58 -2.14
C PHE A 370 32.01 -2.10 -1.74
N GLY A 371 32.18 -1.23 -2.73
CA GLY A 371 32.04 0.21 -2.58
C GLY A 371 30.60 0.67 -2.81
N GLY A 372 30.34 1.95 -2.53
CA GLY A 372 29.04 2.56 -2.78
C GLY A 372 27.91 2.08 -1.86
N ALA A 373 26.70 2.00 -2.38
CA ALA A 373 25.50 1.66 -1.61
C ALA A 373 24.84 0.37 -2.14
N MET A 374 24.74 -0.64 -1.29
CA MET A 374 24.04 -1.90 -1.51
C MET A 374 22.80 -1.92 -0.61
N TYR A 375 21.64 -1.57 -1.16
CA TYR A 375 20.40 -1.57 -0.40
C TYR A 375 19.96 -3.01 -0.05
N PRO A 376 19.30 -3.21 1.11
CA PRO A 376 18.79 -4.51 1.49
C PRO A 376 17.66 -4.97 0.58
N TRP A 377 17.49 -6.29 0.45
CA TRP A 377 16.35 -6.86 -0.28
C TRP A 377 15.04 -6.55 0.44
N GLU A 378 14.95 -6.91 1.72
CA GLU A 378 13.87 -6.48 2.60
C GLU A 378 14.36 -5.37 3.53
N SER A 379 13.66 -4.23 3.54
CA SER A 379 14.01 -3.08 4.37
C SER A 379 12.91 -2.80 5.38
N ASP A 380 13.32 -2.68 6.63
CA ASP A 380 12.51 -2.06 7.67
C ASP A 380 12.91 -0.58 7.89
N ARG A 381 12.46 0.00 8.99
CA ARG A 381 12.78 1.37 9.36
C ARG A 381 14.29 1.60 9.56
N SER A 382 15.03 0.60 10.00
CA SER A 382 16.47 0.73 10.26
C SER A 382 17.31 0.86 8.98
N GLY A 383 16.79 0.36 7.85
CA GLY A 383 17.54 0.26 6.59
C GLY A 383 18.56 -0.86 6.57
N GLU A 384 18.61 -1.68 7.59
CA GLU A 384 19.40 -2.92 7.59
C GLU A 384 18.68 -4.03 6.83
N GLU A 385 19.40 -5.13 6.52
CA GLU A 385 18.79 -6.29 5.87
C GLU A 385 17.84 -7.02 6.81
N ALA A 386 16.56 -7.05 6.46
CA ALA A 386 15.51 -7.66 7.25
C ALA A 386 14.93 -8.94 6.62
N THR A 387 15.52 -9.45 5.54
CA THR A 387 15.13 -10.72 4.94
C THR A 387 15.37 -11.86 5.92
N PRO A 388 14.43 -12.82 6.06
CA PRO A 388 14.67 -14.01 6.87
C PRO A 388 15.98 -14.71 6.51
N THR A 389 16.76 -15.09 7.51
CA THR A 389 18.15 -15.56 7.34
C THR A 389 18.31 -16.82 6.48
N TRP A 390 17.25 -17.59 6.31
CA TRP A 390 17.21 -18.78 5.45
C TRP A 390 16.98 -18.46 3.96
N CYS A 391 16.60 -17.23 3.62
CA CYS A 391 16.25 -16.84 2.26
C CYS A 391 17.47 -16.24 1.54
N LEU A 392 17.83 -16.82 0.39
CA LEU A 392 19.03 -16.41 -0.37
C LEU A 392 18.89 -15.01 -1.00
N THR A 393 17.67 -14.52 -1.18
CA THR A 393 17.41 -13.21 -1.77
C THR A 393 18.06 -12.08 -0.97
N GLY A 394 18.00 -12.14 0.36
CA GLY A 394 18.64 -11.17 1.24
C GLY A 394 20.14 -11.00 1.01
N THR A 395 20.85 -12.06 0.59
CA THR A 395 22.29 -12.01 0.35
C THR A 395 22.64 -11.71 -1.11
N PHE A 396 21.85 -12.19 -2.08
CA PHE A 396 22.25 -12.24 -3.48
C PHE A 396 21.34 -11.50 -4.46
N GLU A 397 20.18 -11.00 -4.05
CA GLU A 397 19.27 -10.25 -4.92
C GLU A 397 19.58 -8.76 -4.88
N HIS A 398 20.49 -8.33 -5.76
CA HIS A 398 21.13 -7.03 -5.70
C HIS A 398 20.48 -5.96 -6.61
N HIS A 399 19.60 -6.38 -7.53
CA HIS A 399 19.01 -5.45 -8.50
C HIS A 399 18.19 -4.34 -7.81
N ILE A 400 17.66 -4.56 -6.59
CA ILE A 400 16.96 -3.55 -5.80
C ILE A 400 17.74 -2.23 -5.71
N SER A 401 19.08 -2.28 -5.61
CA SER A 401 19.89 -1.05 -5.58
C SER A 401 19.78 -0.27 -6.89
N ALA A 402 19.74 -0.97 -8.04
CA ALA A 402 19.56 -0.33 -9.33
C ALA A 402 18.13 0.20 -9.51
N ASP A 403 17.13 -0.54 -9.07
CA ASP A 403 15.71 -0.17 -9.15
C ASP A 403 15.45 1.16 -8.42
N ILE A 404 16.11 1.36 -7.26
CA ILE A 404 16.09 2.62 -6.51
C ILE A 404 16.67 3.76 -7.35
N ALA A 405 17.85 3.60 -7.94
CA ALA A 405 18.47 4.67 -8.75
C ALA A 405 17.61 5.03 -9.99
N ILE A 406 16.95 4.03 -10.60
CA ILE A 406 16.01 4.23 -11.70
C ILE A 406 14.79 5.04 -11.24
N ALA A 407 14.23 4.73 -10.06
CA ALA A 407 13.12 5.49 -9.49
C ALA A 407 13.50 6.95 -9.21
N PHE A 408 14.71 7.20 -8.68
CA PHE A 408 15.24 8.55 -8.45
C PHE A 408 15.37 9.36 -9.74
N TRP A 409 15.92 8.75 -10.80
CA TRP A 409 16.01 9.41 -12.08
C TRP A 409 14.64 9.71 -12.68
N ASN A 410 13.68 8.79 -12.58
CA ASN A 410 12.32 9.01 -13.05
C ASN A 410 11.61 10.11 -12.28
N TYR A 411 11.86 10.26 -10.97
CA TYR A 411 11.36 11.42 -10.22
C TYR A 411 11.85 12.75 -10.83
N TYR A 412 13.15 12.86 -11.08
CA TYR A 412 13.69 14.03 -11.75
C TYR A 412 13.10 14.25 -13.15
N ARG A 413 12.95 13.20 -13.95
CA ARG A 413 12.34 13.29 -15.29
C ARG A 413 10.93 13.90 -15.24
N VAL A 414 10.14 13.56 -14.24
CA VAL A 414 8.77 14.03 -14.10
C VAL A 414 8.69 15.41 -13.47
N THR A 415 9.42 15.66 -12.39
CA THR A 415 9.29 16.88 -11.60
C THR A 415 10.17 18.02 -12.07
N ARG A 416 11.28 17.70 -12.74
CA ARG A 416 12.34 18.66 -13.12
C ARG A 416 12.97 19.39 -11.93
N ASP A 417 12.85 18.81 -10.73
CA ASP A 417 13.43 19.37 -9.51
C ASP A 417 14.95 19.16 -9.47
N VAL A 418 15.68 20.11 -10.06
CA VAL A 418 17.15 20.11 -10.11
C VAL A 418 17.74 20.32 -8.72
N ASP A 419 17.07 21.08 -7.87
CA ASP A 419 17.57 21.40 -6.53
C ASP A 419 17.49 20.15 -5.63
N TRP A 420 16.40 19.40 -5.70
CA TRP A 420 16.31 18.09 -5.06
C TRP A 420 17.37 17.12 -5.62
N LEU A 421 17.51 17.05 -6.95
CA LEU A 421 18.50 16.14 -7.54
C LEU A 421 19.91 16.48 -7.06
N ARG A 422 20.25 17.78 -6.96
CA ARG A 422 21.55 18.23 -6.48
C ARG A 422 21.80 17.98 -4.99
N SER A 423 20.78 18.20 -4.16
CA SER A 423 20.90 18.13 -2.69
C SER A 423 20.80 16.71 -2.14
N GLU A 424 20.01 15.85 -2.78
CA GLU A 424 19.67 14.51 -2.25
C GLU A 424 19.80 13.41 -3.32
N GLY A 425 19.12 13.57 -4.47
CA GLY A 425 18.93 12.48 -5.42
C GLY A 425 20.25 11.97 -6.03
N TYR A 426 21.14 12.88 -6.42
CA TYR A 426 22.41 12.51 -7.04
C TYR A 426 23.34 11.72 -6.11
N GLU A 427 23.34 12.03 -4.82
CA GLU A 427 24.18 11.30 -3.84
C GLU A 427 23.76 9.84 -3.73
N VAL A 428 22.45 9.55 -3.72
CA VAL A 428 21.93 8.17 -3.74
C VAL A 428 22.33 7.47 -5.03
N MET A 429 22.07 8.09 -6.20
CA MET A 429 22.37 7.52 -7.52
C MET A 429 23.85 7.25 -7.67
N LYS A 430 24.70 8.19 -7.27
CA LYS A 430 26.18 8.07 -7.30
C LYS A 430 26.66 6.88 -6.48
N ASN A 431 26.19 6.72 -5.25
CA ASN A 431 26.59 5.61 -4.40
C ASN A 431 26.09 4.26 -4.94
N VAL A 432 24.93 4.21 -5.56
CA VAL A 432 24.46 3.00 -6.28
C VAL A 432 25.35 2.69 -7.49
N ALA A 433 25.72 3.71 -8.27
CA ALA A 433 26.63 3.51 -9.41
C ALA A 433 28.03 3.04 -8.95
N ASP A 434 28.54 3.57 -7.84
CA ASP A 434 29.80 3.11 -7.23
C ASP A 434 29.71 1.66 -6.72
N PHE A 435 28.53 1.23 -6.21
CA PHE A 435 28.29 -0.19 -5.89
C PHE A 435 28.41 -1.06 -7.15
N TRP A 436 27.71 -0.75 -8.22
CA TRP A 436 27.77 -1.52 -9.46
C TRP A 436 29.17 -1.50 -10.09
N LYS A 437 29.90 -0.40 -9.99
CA LYS A 437 31.31 -0.30 -10.40
C LYS A 437 32.20 -1.29 -9.65
N SER A 438 31.97 -1.48 -8.36
CA SER A 438 32.75 -2.44 -7.54
C SER A 438 32.27 -3.87 -7.68
N ARG A 439 30.98 -4.07 -8.05
CA ARG A 439 30.32 -5.39 -8.15
C ARG A 439 30.59 -6.09 -9.47
N ALA A 440 30.73 -5.35 -10.54
CA ALA A 440 30.97 -5.88 -11.87
C ALA A 440 32.38 -6.44 -12.01
N THR A 441 32.50 -7.64 -12.60
CA THR A 441 33.75 -8.32 -12.86
C THR A 441 34.19 -8.11 -14.31
N LEU A 442 35.39 -7.58 -14.52
CA LEU A 442 36.00 -7.45 -15.86
C LEU A 442 36.41 -8.82 -16.37
N ASN A 443 35.93 -9.22 -17.55
CA ASN A 443 36.28 -10.43 -18.24
C ASN A 443 37.54 -10.27 -19.12
N THR A 444 38.14 -11.38 -19.53
CA THR A 444 39.34 -11.40 -20.40
C THR A 444 39.09 -10.81 -21.78
N ASP A 445 37.84 -10.82 -22.25
CA ASP A 445 37.42 -10.22 -23.53
C ASP A 445 37.10 -8.72 -23.44
N GLY A 446 37.29 -8.11 -22.27
CA GLY A 446 37.02 -6.71 -22.03
C GLY A 446 35.55 -6.38 -21.68
N SER A 447 34.68 -7.36 -21.71
CA SER A 447 33.29 -7.22 -21.24
C SER A 447 33.19 -7.28 -19.71
N TYR A 448 31.99 -7.04 -19.18
CA TYR A 448 31.71 -7.12 -17.74
C TYR A 448 30.62 -8.13 -17.43
N SER A 449 30.76 -8.84 -16.32
CA SER A 449 29.79 -9.78 -15.78
C SER A 449 29.39 -9.42 -14.36
N ILE A 450 28.12 -9.66 -13.99
CA ILE A 450 27.65 -9.70 -12.61
C ILE A 450 27.39 -11.17 -12.27
N LYS A 451 28.20 -11.70 -11.35
CA LYS A 451 28.22 -13.13 -11.03
C LYS A 451 27.56 -13.40 -9.70
N ASN A 452 27.04 -14.63 -9.55
CA ASN A 452 26.48 -15.12 -8.30
C ASN A 452 25.40 -14.21 -7.74
N VAL A 453 24.26 -14.17 -8.40
CA VAL A 453 23.07 -13.39 -8.00
C VAL A 453 21.83 -14.29 -7.96
N VAL A 454 20.77 -13.75 -7.34
CA VAL A 454 19.37 -14.08 -7.58
C VAL A 454 18.81 -12.95 -8.43
N GLY A 455 18.10 -13.26 -9.51
CA GLY A 455 17.41 -12.28 -10.35
C GLY A 455 15.95 -12.12 -9.93
N ALA A 456 15.17 -11.34 -10.70
CA ALA A 456 13.73 -11.20 -10.48
C ALA A 456 13.02 -12.58 -10.50
N ASN A 457 13.53 -13.55 -11.24
CA ASN A 457 13.16 -14.96 -11.11
C ASN A 457 13.86 -15.58 -9.89
N GLU A 458 13.28 -15.48 -8.72
CA GLU A 458 13.84 -16.00 -7.48
C GLU A 458 13.94 -17.55 -7.43
N TYR A 459 13.41 -18.30 -8.44
CA TYR A 459 13.62 -19.73 -8.56
C TYR A 459 15.07 -20.09 -8.95
N ALA A 460 15.80 -19.14 -9.54
CA ALA A 460 17.17 -19.32 -9.97
C ALA A 460 18.14 -18.58 -9.03
N ALA A 461 18.95 -19.31 -8.29
CA ALA A 461 19.98 -18.78 -7.39
C ALA A 461 21.39 -19.17 -7.88
N ASN A 462 22.41 -18.41 -7.46
CA ASN A 462 23.80 -18.59 -7.84
C ASN A 462 24.02 -18.56 -9.36
N ILE A 463 23.29 -17.65 -10.03
CA ILE A 463 23.40 -17.48 -11.48
C ILE A 463 24.34 -16.33 -11.83
N ASP A 464 24.92 -16.40 -13.02
CA ASP A 464 25.78 -15.35 -13.55
C ASP A 464 25.07 -14.67 -14.72
N ASP A 465 25.23 -13.33 -14.78
CA ASP A 465 24.71 -12.50 -15.86
C ASP A 465 23.20 -12.67 -16.05
N ASN A 466 22.43 -12.55 -14.93
CA ASN A 466 20.99 -12.47 -15.02
C ASN A 466 20.58 -11.24 -15.84
N ALA A 467 19.67 -11.44 -16.78
CA ALA A 467 19.29 -10.42 -17.76
C ALA A 467 18.72 -9.18 -17.11
N PHE A 468 17.78 -9.34 -16.17
CA PHE A 468 17.19 -8.19 -15.47
C PHE A 468 18.22 -7.49 -14.58
N THR A 469 18.99 -8.22 -13.78
CA THR A 469 20.03 -7.62 -12.92
C THR A 469 21.05 -6.81 -13.74
N ASN A 470 21.55 -7.36 -14.85
CA ASN A 470 22.47 -6.66 -15.75
C ASN A 470 21.79 -5.44 -16.40
N GLY A 471 20.53 -5.57 -16.81
CA GLY A 471 19.76 -4.48 -17.39
C GLY A 471 19.50 -3.34 -16.41
N ALA A 472 19.08 -3.65 -15.19
CA ALA A 472 18.85 -2.67 -14.14
C ALA A 472 20.16 -1.95 -13.77
N ALA A 473 21.25 -2.68 -13.56
CA ALA A 473 22.57 -2.12 -13.31
C ALA A 473 23.03 -1.18 -14.45
N LYS A 474 22.85 -1.60 -15.71
CA LYS A 474 23.13 -0.76 -16.89
C LYS A 474 22.37 0.55 -16.85
N ARG A 475 21.06 0.51 -16.61
CA ARG A 475 20.22 1.72 -16.54
C ARG A 475 20.59 2.62 -15.36
N ALA A 476 20.84 2.05 -14.18
CA ALA A 476 21.28 2.81 -13.02
C ALA A 476 22.58 3.59 -13.31
N LEU A 477 23.56 2.94 -13.95
CA LEU A 477 24.82 3.56 -14.34
C LEU A 477 24.62 4.66 -15.38
N GLU A 478 23.84 4.40 -16.44
CA GLU A 478 23.54 5.37 -17.51
C GLU A 478 22.80 6.59 -16.97
N TYR A 479 21.80 6.38 -16.11
CA TYR A 479 21.02 7.45 -15.50
C TYR A 479 21.84 8.27 -14.51
N THR A 480 22.78 7.64 -13.80
CA THR A 480 23.70 8.38 -12.92
C THR A 480 24.66 9.26 -13.71
N VAL A 481 25.12 8.83 -14.89
CA VAL A 481 25.89 9.69 -15.80
C VAL A 481 25.08 10.92 -16.23
N LYS A 482 23.81 10.72 -16.65
CA LYS A 482 22.91 11.83 -16.99
C LYS A 482 22.65 12.75 -15.79
N ALA A 483 22.46 12.20 -14.60
CA ALA A 483 22.27 12.98 -13.38
C ALA A 483 23.51 13.83 -13.05
N ALA A 484 24.72 13.29 -13.22
CA ALA A 484 25.96 14.02 -13.06
C ALA A 484 26.02 15.25 -13.98
N ASP A 485 25.65 15.08 -15.26
CA ASP A 485 25.61 16.17 -16.22
C ASP A 485 24.62 17.27 -15.81
N VAL A 486 23.42 16.90 -15.33
CA VAL A 486 22.39 17.83 -14.86
C VAL A 486 22.85 18.63 -13.63
N VAL A 487 23.51 18.00 -12.68
CA VAL A 487 23.99 18.69 -11.47
C VAL A 487 25.34 19.41 -11.68
N GLY A 488 25.97 19.25 -12.86
CA GLY A 488 27.17 19.94 -13.24
C GLY A 488 28.47 19.36 -12.69
N VAL A 489 28.51 18.04 -12.46
CA VAL A 489 29.71 17.32 -12.01
C VAL A 489 30.18 16.32 -13.06
N ALA A 490 31.49 16.07 -13.13
CA ALA A 490 32.03 15.08 -14.06
C ALA A 490 31.70 13.67 -13.58
N PRO A 491 31.04 12.81 -14.41
CA PRO A 491 30.78 11.42 -14.07
C PRO A 491 32.07 10.59 -14.06
N ASP A 492 32.11 9.51 -13.24
CA ASP A 492 33.18 8.53 -13.33
C ASP A 492 33.10 7.79 -14.69
N PRO A 493 34.15 7.83 -15.54
CA PRO A 493 34.13 7.21 -16.85
C PRO A 493 33.98 5.68 -16.81
N LYS A 494 34.25 5.04 -15.67
CA LYS A 494 34.05 3.61 -15.49
C LYS A 494 32.56 3.24 -15.47
N TRP A 495 31.67 4.12 -15.02
CA TRP A 495 30.24 3.85 -15.02
C TRP A 495 29.72 3.56 -16.42
N LYS A 496 30.03 4.46 -17.37
CA LYS A 496 29.66 4.24 -18.78
C LYS A 496 30.33 3.01 -19.38
N LYS A 497 31.62 2.80 -19.10
CA LYS A 497 32.36 1.65 -19.62
C LYS A 497 31.77 0.33 -19.17
N ILE A 498 31.34 0.24 -17.91
CA ILE A 498 30.69 -0.97 -17.37
C ILE A 498 29.31 -1.13 -18.00
N ALA A 499 28.49 -0.08 -18.02
CA ALA A 499 27.15 -0.11 -18.61
C ALA A 499 27.16 -0.61 -20.07
N ASP A 500 28.14 -0.14 -20.87
CA ASP A 500 28.29 -0.58 -22.27
C ASP A 500 28.80 -2.01 -22.42
N GLY A 501 29.55 -2.52 -21.42
CA GLY A 501 30.22 -3.81 -21.48
C GLY A 501 29.48 -4.97 -20.78
N LEU A 502 28.34 -4.72 -20.11
CA LEU A 502 27.57 -5.78 -19.46
C LEU A 502 27.03 -6.79 -20.47
N LYS A 503 27.13 -8.07 -20.13
CA LYS A 503 26.73 -9.19 -21.00
C LYS A 503 25.23 -9.47 -20.96
N PHE A 504 24.71 -9.79 -22.16
CA PHE A 504 23.39 -10.38 -22.38
C PHE A 504 23.52 -11.55 -23.33
N TYR A 505 22.80 -12.63 -23.08
CA TYR A 505 22.87 -13.85 -23.86
C TYR A 505 21.57 -14.07 -24.65
N GLN A 506 21.69 -14.81 -25.75
CA GLN A 506 20.57 -15.19 -26.61
C GLN A 506 20.63 -16.68 -26.92
N MET A 507 19.47 -17.27 -27.09
CA MET A 507 19.32 -18.61 -27.64
C MET A 507 19.62 -18.60 -29.16
N SER A 508 19.70 -19.76 -29.76
CA SER A 508 19.96 -19.91 -31.20
C SER A 508 18.86 -19.28 -32.10
N ASP A 509 17.66 -19.14 -31.60
CA ASP A 509 16.53 -18.50 -32.27
C ASP A 509 16.44 -16.96 -32.03
N GLY A 510 17.38 -16.40 -31.27
CA GLY A 510 17.44 -14.98 -30.95
C GLY A 510 16.67 -14.58 -29.69
N THR A 511 15.95 -15.50 -29.03
CA THR A 511 15.27 -15.24 -27.75
C THR A 511 16.30 -14.90 -26.66
N THR A 512 16.02 -13.90 -25.84
CA THR A 512 16.92 -13.50 -24.75
C THR A 512 16.92 -14.56 -23.66
N MET A 513 18.12 -14.99 -23.24
CA MET A 513 18.28 -15.91 -22.11
C MET A 513 18.16 -15.15 -20.80
N GLU A 514 17.51 -15.76 -19.80
CA GLU A 514 17.38 -15.17 -18.45
C GLU A 514 18.75 -15.00 -17.77
N HIS A 515 19.65 -15.96 -17.95
CA HIS A 515 21.04 -15.91 -17.44
C HIS A 515 21.97 -16.73 -18.33
N SER A 516 23.27 -16.64 -18.09
CA SER A 516 24.31 -17.26 -18.94
C SER A 516 24.19 -18.77 -19.19
N LYS A 517 23.46 -19.48 -18.34
CA LYS A 517 23.26 -20.96 -18.42
C LYS A 517 21.77 -21.35 -18.48
N TYR A 518 20.87 -20.41 -18.78
CA TYR A 518 19.44 -20.69 -18.87
C TYR A 518 19.15 -21.74 -19.94
N ALA A 519 18.41 -22.79 -19.59
CA ALA A 519 18.12 -23.93 -20.46
C ALA A 519 16.61 -24.14 -20.69
N GLY A 520 15.76 -23.16 -20.32
CA GLY A 520 14.32 -23.17 -20.55
C GLY A 520 13.50 -23.55 -19.32
N GLU A 521 14.02 -23.28 -18.14
CA GLU A 521 13.35 -23.48 -16.86
C GLU A 521 12.10 -22.59 -16.74
N ILE A 522 11.19 -22.97 -15.84
CA ILE A 522 10.06 -22.14 -15.44
C ILE A 522 10.58 -20.97 -14.59
N VAL A 523 10.01 -19.80 -14.82
CA VAL A 523 10.34 -18.57 -14.09
C VAL A 523 9.20 -18.19 -13.13
N LYS A 524 9.54 -17.71 -11.94
CA LYS A 524 8.56 -17.28 -10.92
C LYS A 524 7.68 -16.15 -11.43
N GLN A 525 8.29 -15.18 -12.12
CA GLN A 525 7.68 -13.94 -12.58
C GLN A 525 8.46 -13.34 -13.75
N ALA A 526 8.02 -12.22 -14.29
CA ALA A 526 8.73 -11.51 -15.35
C ALA A 526 10.16 -11.15 -14.90
N ASP A 527 11.14 -11.49 -15.72
CA ASP A 527 12.56 -11.17 -15.58
C ASP A 527 13.07 -10.56 -16.90
N VAL A 528 13.32 -11.38 -17.91
CA VAL A 528 13.78 -10.93 -19.25
C VAL A 528 12.86 -9.86 -19.84
N ASN A 529 11.55 -9.99 -19.69
CA ASN A 529 10.58 -9.05 -20.24
C ASN A 529 10.73 -7.64 -19.66
N LEU A 530 11.30 -7.50 -18.46
CA LEU A 530 11.60 -6.22 -17.84
C LEU A 530 12.68 -5.43 -18.60
N LEU A 531 13.49 -6.09 -19.44
CA LEU A 531 14.43 -5.40 -20.33
C LEU A 531 13.74 -4.51 -21.36
N ALA A 532 12.53 -4.89 -21.80
CA ALA A 532 11.75 -4.12 -22.76
C ALA A 532 10.88 -3.06 -22.04
N TYR A 533 10.23 -3.44 -20.93
CA TYR A 533 9.51 -2.51 -20.06
C TYR A 533 9.73 -2.89 -18.59
N PRO A 534 10.15 -1.96 -17.72
CA PRO A 534 10.31 -0.51 -17.96
C PRO A 534 11.73 -0.09 -18.41
N LEU A 535 12.67 -1.03 -18.56
CA LEU A 535 14.08 -0.66 -18.76
C LEU A 535 14.40 -0.13 -20.18
N GLU A 536 13.61 -0.42 -21.18
CA GLU A 536 13.80 0.02 -22.57
C GLU A 536 15.20 -0.32 -23.14
N ILE A 537 15.82 -1.40 -22.68
CA ILE A 537 17.10 -1.93 -23.18
C ILE A 537 16.90 -2.72 -24.47
N VAL A 538 15.85 -3.54 -24.50
CA VAL A 538 15.37 -4.22 -25.70
C VAL A 538 14.28 -3.37 -26.32
N THR A 539 14.58 -2.76 -27.49
CA THR A 539 13.66 -1.85 -28.20
C THR A 539 13.23 -2.37 -29.57
N ASP A 540 13.90 -3.40 -30.10
CA ASP A 540 13.48 -4.06 -31.34
C ASP A 540 12.18 -4.82 -31.14
N ARG A 541 11.15 -4.47 -31.93
CA ARG A 541 9.79 -5.02 -31.81
C ARG A 541 9.74 -6.53 -31.98
N ASN A 542 10.50 -7.09 -32.94
CA ASN A 542 10.47 -8.52 -33.21
C ASN A 542 11.08 -9.30 -32.04
N ARG A 543 12.15 -8.77 -31.48
CA ARG A 543 12.78 -9.35 -30.29
C ARG A 543 11.88 -9.26 -29.06
N ILE A 544 11.22 -8.11 -28.83
CA ILE A 544 10.23 -7.96 -27.74
C ILE A 544 9.15 -9.03 -27.87
N LEU A 545 8.59 -9.22 -29.07
CA LEU A 545 7.55 -10.21 -29.31
C LEU A 545 8.06 -11.65 -29.11
N ALA A 546 9.26 -11.98 -29.60
CA ALA A 546 9.85 -13.30 -29.41
C ALA A 546 10.04 -13.60 -27.90
N ASP A 547 10.61 -12.65 -27.14
CA ASP A 547 10.79 -12.78 -25.69
C ASP A 547 9.44 -12.92 -24.97
N VAL A 548 8.43 -12.11 -25.32
CA VAL A 548 7.10 -12.17 -24.71
C VAL A 548 6.43 -13.52 -24.99
N GLU A 549 6.43 -13.99 -26.24
CA GLU A 549 5.77 -15.25 -26.61
C GLU A 549 6.47 -16.49 -25.99
N TYR A 550 7.77 -16.39 -25.79
CA TYR A 550 8.54 -17.44 -25.12
C TYR A 550 8.23 -17.46 -23.62
N TYR A 551 8.43 -16.34 -22.93
CA TYR A 551 8.30 -16.27 -21.48
C TYR A 551 6.85 -16.31 -20.99
N ALA A 552 5.86 -15.94 -21.81
CA ALA A 552 4.44 -16.15 -21.49
C ALA A 552 4.08 -17.61 -21.20
N LYS A 553 4.86 -18.56 -21.74
CA LYS A 553 4.70 -20.02 -21.51
C LYS A 553 5.58 -20.54 -20.36
N LYS A 554 6.46 -19.70 -19.83
CA LYS A 554 7.45 -20.06 -18.82
C LYS A 554 7.15 -19.46 -17.45
N ILE A 555 6.37 -18.37 -17.38
CA ILE A 555 5.95 -17.79 -16.10
C ILE A 555 5.04 -18.81 -15.39
N ASP A 556 5.37 -19.07 -14.11
CA ASP A 556 4.57 -19.94 -13.25
C ASP A 556 3.15 -19.36 -13.12
N GLY A 557 2.13 -20.17 -13.44
CA GLY A 557 0.72 -19.78 -13.29
C GLY A 557 0.30 -19.50 -11.84
N ASN A 558 1.10 -19.93 -10.87
CA ASN A 558 0.94 -19.66 -9.45
C ASN A 558 1.98 -18.63 -8.93
N GLY A 559 2.66 -17.94 -9.83
CA GLY A 559 3.56 -16.84 -9.51
C GLY A 559 2.80 -15.58 -9.06
N PRO A 560 3.53 -14.52 -8.64
CA PRO A 560 2.93 -13.27 -8.22
C PRO A 560 2.18 -12.58 -9.37
N ALA A 561 1.06 -11.95 -9.06
CA ALA A 561 0.13 -11.32 -10.01
C ALA A 561 0.80 -10.36 -11.01
N MET A 562 1.77 -9.55 -10.55
CA MET A 562 2.39 -8.50 -11.36
C MET A 562 3.17 -9.02 -12.58
N GLY A 563 3.60 -10.28 -12.61
CA GLY A 563 4.33 -10.83 -13.74
C GLY A 563 3.56 -10.71 -15.06
N ASN A 564 2.26 -11.01 -15.06
CA ASN A 564 1.40 -10.90 -16.23
C ASN A 564 1.14 -9.43 -16.65
N SER A 565 1.26 -8.47 -15.73
CA SER A 565 1.11 -7.05 -16.06
C SER A 565 2.18 -6.58 -17.06
N ILE A 566 3.40 -7.06 -16.94
CA ILE A 566 4.49 -6.74 -17.89
C ILE A 566 4.15 -7.27 -19.29
N LEU A 567 3.67 -8.52 -19.36
CA LEU A 567 3.29 -9.11 -20.64
C LEU A 567 2.14 -8.34 -21.30
N ALA A 568 1.13 -7.91 -20.52
CA ALA A 568 0.04 -7.08 -21.00
C ALA A 568 0.54 -5.74 -21.59
N ILE A 569 1.48 -5.09 -20.91
CA ILE A 569 2.09 -3.83 -21.37
C ILE A 569 2.84 -4.06 -22.70
N LEU A 570 3.60 -5.13 -22.81
CA LEU A 570 4.38 -5.42 -24.02
C LEU A 570 3.52 -5.82 -25.21
N TYR A 571 2.43 -6.59 -25.01
CA TYR A 571 1.44 -6.83 -26.04
C TYR A 571 0.74 -5.53 -26.47
N SER A 572 0.41 -4.63 -25.52
CA SER A 572 -0.12 -3.30 -25.85
C SER A 572 0.85 -2.50 -26.72
N GLN A 573 2.14 -2.48 -26.37
CA GLN A 573 3.20 -1.82 -27.12
C GLN A 573 3.35 -2.39 -28.54
N SER A 574 3.10 -3.67 -28.71
CA SER A 574 3.10 -4.33 -30.02
C SER A 574 1.83 -4.08 -30.85
N GLY A 575 0.79 -3.49 -30.27
CA GLY A 575 -0.50 -3.23 -30.91
C GLY A 575 -1.47 -4.42 -30.88
N ASP A 576 -1.18 -5.48 -30.11
CA ASP A 576 -2.06 -6.63 -29.94
C ASP A 576 -3.01 -6.42 -28.75
N ALA A 577 -4.08 -5.67 -28.99
CA ALA A 577 -5.06 -5.31 -27.96
C ALA A 577 -5.78 -6.54 -27.35
N ASP A 578 -5.98 -7.60 -28.11
CA ASP A 578 -6.68 -8.80 -27.64
C ASP A 578 -5.82 -9.57 -26.65
N LYS A 579 -4.54 -9.82 -26.97
CA LYS A 579 -3.59 -10.44 -26.03
C LYS A 579 -3.30 -9.53 -24.83
N ALA A 580 -3.16 -8.23 -25.06
CA ALA A 580 -2.96 -7.27 -23.97
C ALA A 580 -4.10 -7.34 -22.95
N TYR A 581 -5.37 -7.40 -23.42
CA TYR A 581 -6.53 -7.52 -22.56
C TYR A 581 -6.61 -8.89 -21.86
N GLU A 582 -6.25 -9.98 -22.57
CA GLU A 582 -6.15 -11.32 -21.97
C GLU A 582 -5.17 -11.34 -20.79
N PHE A 583 -3.97 -10.80 -20.99
CA PHE A 583 -2.93 -10.77 -19.94
C PHE A 583 -3.22 -9.75 -18.84
N PHE A 584 -3.93 -8.65 -19.15
CA PHE A 584 -4.49 -7.75 -18.17
C PHE A 584 -5.38 -8.50 -17.18
N HIS A 585 -6.33 -9.29 -17.67
CA HIS A 585 -7.19 -10.11 -16.81
C HIS A 585 -6.42 -11.21 -16.06
N LYS A 586 -5.44 -11.85 -16.68
CA LYS A 586 -4.57 -12.84 -16.01
C LYS A 586 -3.78 -12.25 -14.86
N ALA A 587 -3.50 -10.95 -14.88
CA ALA A 587 -2.74 -10.27 -13.84
C ALA A 587 -3.52 -10.06 -12.54
N PHE A 588 -4.85 -10.18 -12.53
CA PHE A 588 -5.61 -9.91 -11.31
C PHE A 588 -6.85 -10.79 -11.08
N VAL A 589 -7.55 -11.23 -12.11
CA VAL A 589 -8.81 -11.98 -11.94
C VAL A 589 -8.64 -13.25 -11.12
N PRO A 590 -7.61 -14.11 -11.36
CA PRO A 590 -7.40 -15.31 -10.53
C PRO A 590 -7.02 -14.99 -9.07
N ASN A 591 -6.56 -13.78 -8.81
CA ASN A 591 -6.07 -13.33 -7.51
C ASN A 591 -7.15 -12.61 -6.68
N LYS A 592 -8.33 -12.33 -7.26
CA LYS A 592 -9.45 -11.67 -6.55
C LYS A 592 -9.98 -12.57 -5.44
N ARG A 593 -10.18 -12.00 -4.25
CA ARG A 593 -10.74 -12.69 -3.09
C ARG A 593 -12.05 -12.03 -2.66
N PRO A 594 -13.07 -12.85 -2.38
CA PRO A 594 -14.37 -12.34 -1.95
C PRO A 594 -14.30 -11.76 -0.52
N PRO A 595 -15.25 -10.90 -0.15
CA PRO A 595 -16.38 -10.42 -0.95
C PRO A 595 -16.04 -9.17 -1.79
N PHE A 596 -14.93 -8.48 -1.52
CA PHE A 596 -14.61 -7.17 -2.11
C PHE A 596 -13.77 -7.23 -3.38
N GLY A 597 -13.19 -8.39 -3.70
CA GLY A 597 -12.27 -8.52 -4.84
C GLY A 597 -10.85 -8.04 -4.52
N VAL A 598 -10.46 -8.02 -3.25
CA VAL A 598 -9.08 -7.72 -2.84
C VAL A 598 -8.11 -8.73 -3.43
N LEU A 599 -6.91 -8.27 -3.79
CA LEU A 599 -5.94 -9.12 -4.48
C LEU A 599 -5.10 -9.92 -3.49
N SER A 600 -4.98 -11.22 -3.69
CA SER A 600 -3.93 -12.03 -3.12
C SER A 600 -2.69 -12.04 -4.02
N GLU A 601 -1.55 -12.42 -3.49
CA GLU A 601 -0.30 -12.45 -4.22
C GLU A 601 -0.33 -13.40 -5.42
N SER A 602 -0.77 -14.64 -5.20
CA SER A 602 -0.89 -15.65 -6.24
C SER A 602 -2.32 -16.17 -6.36
N ALA A 603 -2.62 -16.86 -7.46
CA ALA A 603 -3.94 -17.44 -7.72
C ALA A 603 -4.37 -18.42 -6.62
N ASN A 604 -3.44 -19.13 -5.99
CA ASN A 604 -3.71 -20.14 -4.96
C ASN A 604 -3.48 -19.66 -3.53
N SER A 605 -3.02 -18.41 -3.32
CA SER A 605 -2.86 -17.85 -1.97
C SER A 605 -4.12 -17.15 -1.49
N ASN A 606 -4.25 -17.00 -0.17
CA ASN A 606 -5.35 -16.27 0.48
C ASN A 606 -4.78 -15.27 1.48
N ASN A 607 -3.70 -14.59 1.09
CA ASN A 607 -3.07 -13.56 1.88
C ASN A 607 -3.74 -12.19 1.61
N PRO A 608 -3.86 -11.34 2.64
CA PRO A 608 -4.48 -10.03 2.51
C PRO A 608 -3.69 -9.16 1.53
N TYR A 609 -4.35 -8.19 1.01
CA TYR A 609 -4.16 -7.34 -0.13
C TYR A 609 -2.73 -7.19 -0.67
N PHE A 610 -2.50 -7.70 -1.88
CA PHE A 610 -1.24 -7.58 -2.59
C PHE A 610 -1.19 -6.28 -3.40
N CYS A 611 -0.66 -5.21 -2.80
CA CYS A 611 -0.60 -3.87 -3.40
C CYS A 611 0.36 -3.80 -4.60
N THR A 612 1.39 -4.63 -4.62
CA THR A 612 2.27 -4.80 -5.79
C THR A 612 1.49 -5.20 -7.03
N GLY A 613 0.56 -6.15 -6.89
CA GLY A 613 -0.35 -6.54 -7.98
C GLY A 613 -1.27 -5.40 -8.42
N ALA A 614 -1.76 -4.59 -7.47
CA ALA A 614 -2.53 -3.39 -7.79
C ALA A 614 -1.70 -2.36 -8.57
N GLY A 615 -0.44 -2.13 -8.17
CA GLY A 615 0.50 -1.27 -8.89
C GLY A 615 0.74 -1.75 -10.32
N GLY A 616 0.95 -3.07 -10.50
CA GLY A 616 1.08 -3.70 -11.82
C GLY A 616 -0.15 -3.52 -12.69
N LEU A 617 -1.35 -3.74 -12.12
CA LEU A 617 -2.62 -3.54 -12.80
C LEU A 617 -2.78 -2.09 -13.31
N ILE A 618 -2.50 -1.10 -12.46
CA ILE A 618 -2.56 0.31 -12.83
C ILE A 618 -1.52 0.65 -13.93
N GLN A 619 -0.33 0.07 -13.87
CA GLN A 619 0.67 0.25 -14.93
C GLN A 619 0.18 -0.28 -16.29
N VAL A 620 -0.57 -1.39 -16.34
CA VAL A 620 -1.16 -1.86 -17.62
C VAL A 620 -2.05 -0.79 -18.21
N VAL A 621 -2.88 -0.14 -17.39
CA VAL A 621 -3.78 0.91 -17.89
C VAL A 621 -3.00 2.15 -18.32
N LEU A 622 -2.07 2.64 -17.49
CA LEU A 622 -1.30 3.86 -17.76
C LEU A 622 -0.27 3.65 -18.87
N SER A 623 0.57 2.62 -18.73
CA SER A 623 1.71 2.41 -19.63
C SER A 623 1.43 1.41 -20.75
N GLY A 624 0.45 0.51 -20.56
CA GLY A 624 -0.04 -0.40 -21.60
C GLY A 624 -1.05 0.29 -22.49
N PHE A 625 -2.29 0.41 -22.04
CA PHE A 625 -3.40 0.85 -22.90
C PHE A 625 -3.30 2.33 -23.29
N ALA A 626 -2.91 3.21 -22.38
CA ALA A 626 -2.72 4.63 -22.69
C ALA A 626 -1.31 4.97 -23.23
N GLY A 627 -0.35 4.07 -23.13
CA GLY A 627 1.01 4.26 -23.68
C GLY A 627 1.83 5.37 -23.04
N LEU A 628 1.55 5.72 -21.78
CA LEU A 628 2.31 6.74 -21.05
C LEU A 628 3.68 6.20 -20.64
N ARG A 629 4.74 6.99 -20.85
CA ARG A 629 6.14 6.65 -20.55
C ARG A 629 6.85 7.81 -19.85
N PHE A 630 7.82 7.46 -19.01
CA PHE A 630 8.80 8.40 -18.49
C PHE A 630 9.89 8.61 -19.54
N THR A 631 9.98 9.79 -20.08
CA THR A 631 11.00 10.16 -21.06
C THR A 631 11.90 11.27 -20.51
N ASP A 632 12.94 11.62 -21.25
CA ASP A 632 13.77 12.78 -20.89
C ASP A 632 13.00 14.12 -21.01
N ASN A 633 11.75 14.11 -21.52
CA ASN A 633 10.85 15.27 -21.57
C ASN A 633 9.75 15.25 -20.51
N GLY A 634 9.72 14.26 -19.63
CA GLY A 634 8.68 14.08 -18.62
C GLY A 634 7.80 12.87 -18.92
N ILE A 635 6.49 13.01 -18.74
CA ILE A 635 5.52 11.97 -19.07
C ILE A 635 4.98 12.23 -20.48
N GLU A 636 5.21 11.29 -21.41
CA GLU A 636 4.75 11.37 -22.78
C GLU A 636 3.90 10.17 -23.16
N GLN A 637 2.90 10.39 -24.02
CA GLN A 637 2.11 9.31 -24.64
C GLN A 637 2.80 8.88 -25.94
N THR A 638 3.28 7.65 -26.00
CA THR A 638 4.08 7.14 -27.11
C THR A 638 3.28 6.30 -28.09
N TYR A 639 2.18 5.71 -27.65
CA TYR A 639 1.22 4.95 -28.44
C TYR A 639 -0.12 4.86 -27.68
N THR A 640 -1.11 4.20 -28.29
CA THR A 640 -2.37 3.81 -27.63
C THR A 640 -2.76 2.41 -28.08
N CYS A 641 -3.37 1.63 -27.18
CA CYS A 641 -3.83 0.27 -27.48
C CYS A 641 -5.08 -0.02 -26.66
N LEU A 642 -6.24 0.55 -27.09
CA LEU A 642 -7.49 0.40 -26.35
C LEU A 642 -8.08 -1.00 -26.55
N PRO A 643 -8.47 -1.74 -25.49
CA PRO A 643 -9.22 -2.99 -25.60
C PRO A 643 -10.54 -2.82 -26.36
N LYS A 644 -10.93 -3.80 -27.19
CA LYS A 644 -12.12 -3.71 -28.05
C LYS A 644 -13.44 -3.47 -27.32
N GLY A 645 -13.55 -3.90 -26.08
CA GLY A 645 -14.76 -3.71 -25.25
C GLY A 645 -14.87 -2.32 -24.62
N TRP A 646 -13.77 -1.55 -24.61
CA TRP A 646 -13.74 -0.23 -24.00
C TRP A 646 -14.13 0.83 -25.03
N LYS A 647 -15.08 1.69 -24.68
CA LYS A 647 -15.50 2.82 -25.53
C LYS A 647 -14.52 3.98 -25.43
N SER A 648 -13.99 4.22 -24.24
CA SER A 648 -12.95 5.21 -23.98
C SER A 648 -12.17 4.87 -22.72
N LEU A 649 -10.95 5.41 -22.65
CA LEU A 649 -10.13 5.45 -21.44
C LEU A 649 -9.72 6.90 -21.20
N THR A 650 -10.09 7.46 -20.04
CA THR A 650 -9.69 8.81 -19.62
C THR A 650 -8.82 8.70 -18.38
N ILE A 651 -7.63 9.30 -18.44
CA ILE A 651 -6.70 9.41 -17.31
C ILE A 651 -6.57 10.90 -16.96
N LYS A 652 -7.00 11.25 -15.76
CA LYS A 652 -6.96 12.62 -15.24
C LYS A 652 -5.78 12.83 -14.30
N GLY A 653 -5.33 14.05 -14.20
CA GLY A 653 -4.39 14.49 -13.18
C GLY A 653 -2.98 13.94 -13.32
N VAL A 654 -2.50 13.70 -14.56
CA VAL A 654 -1.19 13.12 -14.84
C VAL A 654 -0.08 14.17 -14.74
N GLY A 655 0.95 13.86 -13.96
CA GLY A 655 2.13 14.68 -13.79
C GLY A 655 1.89 15.95 -12.98
N PRO A 656 2.94 16.78 -12.80
CA PRO A 656 2.82 18.03 -12.04
C PRO A 656 1.83 19.04 -12.66
N GLU A 657 1.65 18.97 -13.99
CA GLU A 657 0.73 19.84 -14.73
C GLU A 657 -0.73 19.31 -14.72
N LYS A 658 -1.00 18.21 -14.06
CA LYS A 658 -2.32 17.58 -13.94
C LYS A 658 -3.02 17.39 -15.30
N LYS A 659 -2.28 16.92 -16.30
CA LYS A 659 -2.79 16.67 -17.67
C LYS A 659 -3.89 15.60 -17.69
N THR A 660 -4.81 15.73 -18.65
CA THR A 660 -5.82 14.72 -18.94
C THR A 660 -5.55 14.09 -20.29
N TYR A 661 -5.53 12.77 -20.36
CA TYR A 661 -5.44 11.98 -21.59
C TYR A 661 -6.75 11.27 -21.86
N VAL A 662 -7.25 11.36 -23.10
CA VAL A 662 -8.49 10.69 -23.53
C VAL A 662 -8.17 9.83 -24.76
N ILE A 663 -8.36 8.52 -24.62
CA ILE A 663 -8.12 7.50 -25.64
C ILE A 663 -9.49 6.94 -26.08
N ARG A 664 -9.72 6.90 -27.41
CA ARG A 664 -10.97 6.43 -28.01
C ARG A 664 -10.70 5.46 -29.15
#